data_e4f439ed847a98832c5ad1cd4c25bd3d
#
_entry.id   e4f439ed847a98832c5ad1cd4c25bd3d
#
_cell.length_a   1.000
_cell.length_b   1.000
_cell.length_c   1.000
_cell.angle_alpha   90.00
_cell.angle_beta   90.00
_cell.angle_gamma   90.00
#
_symmetry.space_group_name_H-M   'P 1'
#
loop_
_entity.id
_entity.type
_entity.pdbx_description
1 polymer ?
#
loop_
_entity_poly.entity_id
_entity_poly.type
_entity_poly.pdbx_seq_one_letter_code
_entity_poly.pdbx_strand_id
1 'polypeptide(L)'
;MQPEHLDLGASLFLPLANETCEILLSAEGAQALIRLTNPELAAVLVIQHLAANPEKSTPYSIEKILAKLIAWSTDLKKPATSSLPSEAQRLFNQKKLHVGLNNLKNIKTALLTQEEVEEADYLASDGTWDFNFKIRIKKKKISFSEQMVTPRFRELWLSPAQDRLVRVFRANLGEDIHVQGYAGIGKSHLLGALIDYLPPYGTLLLAKTTEKLVALHKRMDGRGKKPGFTFETFARSLLPNRDYPTKNLSTNIPNKGVLAKQLNILGIQSYDERATLDICLKVIANYCFSSSYTLSKNHLPDFRLPLSNLEAKVLLQYSITLWTYIQSNPAWDKKTGFPELIMIKRAAVEGCTIPSRYTHVLIDESQDTPESLFQIIKRGRQVLITLGDEYQQVKDRAPTKRRDIRQSEISQSVRSGRNIESLINPLINRHSKKIKLLFEGTSDTDILIKYYPINFIPPEGCVIMTASYWDTWKWAVELSEANHLIQFANKESQEDFVSFISSTIKFFKSDYYRTSTTELHSYFSENKNWQQIHQENQFDESFLWVEQKLDKGFNISNLNQIRVNIASSEKAHLLIMAERAGGMEFDKVLLTPTLLTTEKLKNNDEFDQRICAVYIAISRAKHKLYIPYSIAEWIDYHKEFRELSGY
;
A
#
# COMPACT_ATOMS: atom_id res chain seq x y z
N MET A 1 11.04 -6.65 -11.54
CA MET A 1 12.17 -7.48 -11.07
C MET A 1 12.24 -8.67 -11.98
N GLN A 2 13.35 -8.87 -12.67
CA GLN A 2 13.59 -10.10 -13.39
C GLN A 2 13.88 -11.21 -12.38
N PRO A 3 13.53 -12.48 -12.67
CA PRO A 3 13.72 -13.60 -11.76
C PRO A 3 15.18 -13.99 -11.51
N GLU A 4 16.14 -13.21 -11.99
CA GLU A 4 17.58 -13.41 -11.80
C GLU A 4 18.03 -13.43 -10.32
N HIS A 5 17.20 -12.97 -9.41
CA HIS A 5 17.46 -13.02 -7.96
C HIS A 5 16.75 -14.18 -7.23
N LEU A 6 15.99 -14.98 -7.95
CA LEU A 6 15.38 -16.21 -7.45
C LEU A 6 16.24 -17.40 -7.87
N ASP A 7 17.53 -17.33 -7.59
CA ASP A 7 18.39 -18.49 -7.72
C ASP A 7 18.05 -19.50 -6.62
N LEU A 8 17.06 -20.34 -6.91
CA LEU A 8 16.92 -21.60 -6.24
C LEU A 8 18.11 -22.46 -6.71
N GLY A 9 19.31 -22.14 -6.21
CA GLY A 9 20.57 -22.75 -6.64
C GLY A 9 20.64 -24.26 -6.50
N ALA A 10 19.62 -24.88 -5.91
CA ALA A 10 19.48 -26.33 -5.79
C ALA A 10 18.72 -26.93 -6.98
N SER A 11 19.34 -27.90 -7.61
CA SER A 11 18.72 -28.69 -8.68
C SER A 11 17.98 -29.93 -8.16
N LEU A 12 18.19 -30.28 -6.88
CA LEU A 12 17.56 -31.41 -6.20
C LEU A 12 17.29 -31.05 -4.74
N PHE A 13 16.15 -31.51 -4.24
CA PHE A 13 15.79 -31.40 -2.81
C PHE A 13 15.69 -32.80 -2.20
N LEU A 14 16.34 -32.98 -1.05
CA LEU A 14 16.31 -34.25 -0.34
C LEU A 14 15.26 -34.21 0.76
N PRO A 15 14.47 -35.30 0.98
CA PRO A 15 13.42 -35.35 1.99
C PRO A 15 14.00 -35.56 3.41
N LEU A 16 14.75 -34.58 3.89
CA LEU A 16 15.33 -34.55 5.23
C LEU A 16 15.46 -33.09 5.68
N ALA A 17 15.09 -32.79 6.91
CA ALA A 17 15.15 -31.43 7.48
C ALA A 17 16.50 -31.16 8.16
N ASN A 18 16.89 -29.88 8.27
CA ASN A 18 18.11 -29.47 8.98
C ASN A 18 18.06 -29.89 10.46
N GLU A 19 16.92 -29.71 11.10
CA GLU A 19 16.68 -30.07 12.50
C GLU A 19 16.90 -31.56 12.73
N THR A 20 16.41 -32.39 11.83
CA THR A 20 16.62 -33.84 11.85
C THR A 20 18.10 -34.19 11.67
N CYS A 21 18.83 -33.49 10.78
CA CYS A 21 20.26 -33.69 10.60
C CYS A 21 21.06 -33.36 11.89
N GLU A 22 20.72 -32.29 12.59
CA GLU A 22 21.37 -31.94 13.86
C GLU A 22 21.17 -33.02 14.90
N ILE A 23 19.98 -33.60 15.03
CA ILE A 23 19.70 -34.70 15.94
C ILE A 23 20.51 -35.94 15.55
N LEU A 24 20.58 -36.27 14.26
CA LEU A 24 21.36 -37.42 13.76
C LEU A 24 22.87 -37.27 14.00
N LEU A 25 23.38 -36.06 14.05
CA LEU A 25 24.80 -35.77 14.37
C LEU A 25 25.08 -35.71 15.89
N SER A 26 24.06 -35.72 16.73
CA SER A 26 24.20 -35.76 18.19
C SER A 26 24.53 -37.17 18.72
N ALA A 27 24.78 -37.29 20.02
CA ALA A 27 25.00 -38.60 20.69
C ALA A 27 23.80 -39.56 20.54
N GLU A 28 22.59 -39.04 20.33
CA GLU A 28 21.35 -39.80 20.20
C GLU A 28 21.04 -40.18 18.73
N GLY A 29 21.94 -39.90 17.80
CA GLY A 29 21.70 -40.05 16.35
C GLY A 29 21.31 -41.47 15.90
N ALA A 30 21.87 -42.50 16.53
CA ALA A 30 21.51 -43.90 16.23
C ALA A 30 20.08 -44.26 16.68
N GLN A 31 19.58 -43.64 17.77
CA GLN A 31 18.19 -43.82 18.24
C GLN A 31 17.22 -43.00 17.41
N ALA A 32 17.60 -41.79 16.99
CA ALA A 32 16.80 -40.93 16.12
C ALA A 32 16.53 -41.60 14.77
N LEU A 33 17.48 -42.36 14.25
CA LEU A 33 17.33 -43.07 12.96
C LEU A 33 16.10 -44.01 12.92
N ILE A 34 15.74 -44.61 14.06
CA ILE A 34 14.59 -45.55 14.17
C ILE A 34 13.24 -44.84 13.97
N ARG A 35 13.21 -43.53 14.20
CA ARG A 35 11.98 -42.71 14.07
C ARG A 35 11.73 -42.16 12.69
N LEU A 36 12.72 -42.26 11.78
CA LEU A 36 12.64 -41.72 10.44
C LEU A 36 11.78 -42.57 9.52
N THR A 37 11.10 -41.89 8.61
CA THR A 37 10.36 -42.52 7.50
C THR A 37 11.31 -43.12 6.47
N ASN A 38 10.82 -44.02 5.63
CA ASN A 38 11.62 -44.62 4.56
C ASN A 38 12.26 -43.58 3.60
N PRO A 39 11.57 -42.51 3.18
CA PRO A 39 12.19 -41.47 2.36
C PRO A 39 13.32 -40.72 3.09
N GLU A 40 13.16 -40.42 4.38
CA GLU A 40 14.20 -39.78 5.18
C GLU A 40 15.43 -40.69 5.34
N LEU A 41 15.22 -41.98 5.61
CA LEU A 41 16.29 -42.98 5.66
C LEU A 41 17.04 -43.10 4.33
N ALA A 42 16.31 -43.07 3.22
CA ALA A 42 16.91 -43.05 1.88
C ALA A 42 17.78 -41.80 1.67
N ALA A 43 17.29 -40.63 2.11
CA ALA A 43 18.03 -39.36 2.07
C ALA A 43 19.33 -39.43 2.89
N VAL A 44 19.26 -39.97 4.12
CA VAL A 44 20.44 -40.17 4.98
C VAL A 44 21.51 -41.04 4.29
N LEU A 45 21.11 -42.14 3.67
CA LEU A 45 22.04 -43.01 2.93
C LEU A 45 22.65 -42.32 1.71
N VAL A 46 21.85 -41.54 0.99
CA VAL A 46 22.31 -40.74 -0.16
C VAL A 46 23.33 -39.69 0.30
N ILE A 47 23.07 -38.98 1.38
CA ILE A 47 23.99 -37.96 1.90
C ILE A 47 25.31 -38.58 2.33
N GLN A 48 25.29 -39.75 2.99
CA GLN A 48 26.52 -40.47 3.35
C GLN A 48 27.31 -40.95 2.13
N HIS A 49 26.63 -41.31 1.04
CA HIS A 49 27.27 -41.69 -0.22
C HIS A 49 28.05 -40.50 -0.82
N LEU A 50 27.58 -39.27 -0.66
CA LEU A 50 28.27 -38.05 -1.13
C LEU A 50 29.59 -37.78 -0.42
N ALA A 51 29.82 -38.35 0.76
CA ALA A 51 31.09 -38.25 1.46
C ALA A 51 32.21 -39.03 0.75
N ALA A 52 31.86 -40.10 0.03
CA ALA A 52 32.84 -40.96 -0.63
C ALA A 52 33.18 -40.53 -2.07
N ASN A 53 32.27 -39.91 -2.79
CA ASN A 53 32.39 -39.59 -4.20
C ASN A 53 31.81 -38.21 -4.60
N PRO A 54 32.29 -37.11 -4.04
CA PRO A 54 31.69 -35.79 -4.27
C PRO A 54 31.83 -35.33 -5.74
N GLU A 55 32.97 -35.60 -6.39
CA GLU A 55 33.27 -35.14 -7.75
C GLU A 55 32.51 -35.89 -8.86
N LYS A 56 32.06 -37.11 -8.58
CA LYS A 56 31.31 -37.95 -9.53
C LYS A 56 29.80 -37.85 -9.39
N SER A 57 29.32 -37.12 -8.40
CA SER A 57 27.90 -37.03 -8.06
C SER A 57 27.26 -35.80 -8.71
N THR A 58 26.28 -36.04 -9.58
CA THR A 58 25.43 -34.99 -10.17
C THR A 58 24.04 -35.04 -9.53
N PRO A 59 23.27 -33.91 -9.48
CA PRO A 59 21.90 -33.92 -8.96
C PRO A 59 21.04 -35.04 -9.57
N TYR A 60 21.16 -35.26 -10.86
CA TYR A 60 20.44 -36.33 -11.57
C TYR A 60 20.82 -37.74 -11.10
N SER A 61 22.13 -38.02 -10.90
CA SER A 61 22.57 -39.33 -10.41
C SER A 61 22.11 -39.61 -8.98
N ILE A 62 22.12 -38.56 -8.15
CA ILE A 62 21.66 -38.60 -6.74
C ILE A 62 20.16 -38.86 -6.70
N GLU A 63 19.38 -38.13 -7.52
CA GLU A 63 17.94 -38.31 -7.60
C GLU A 63 17.55 -39.73 -8.03
N LYS A 64 18.28 -40.31 -8.96
CA LYS A 64 18.10 -41.71 -9.37
C LYS A 64 18.36 -42.70 -8.24
N ILE A 65 19.41 -42.47 -7.43
CA ILE A 65 19.71 -43.33 -6.27
C ILE A 65 18.62 -43.21 -5.22
N LEU A 66 18.22 -41.98 -4.91
CA LEU A 66 17.13 -41.71 -3.98
C LEU A 66 15.83 -42.43 -4.41
N ALA A 67 15.40 -42.20 -5.63
CA ALA A 67 14.20 -42.83 -6.19
C ALA A 67 14.23 -44.36 -6.14
N LYS A 68 15.41 -44.98 -6.44
CA LYS A 68 15.58 -46.43 -6.34
C LYS A 68 15.46 -46.94 -4.90
N LEU A 69 16.01 -46.21 -3.92
CA LEU A 69 15.93 -46.59 -2.51
C LEU A 69 14.49 -46.49 -2.00
N ILE A 70 13.77 -45.43 -2.38
CA ILE A 70 12.36 -45.24 -2.01
C ILE A 70 11.49 -46.33 -2.67
N ALA A 71 11.64 -46.56 -3.99
CA ALA A 71 10.91 -47.61 -4.70
C ALA A 71 11.23 -49.00 -4.12
N TRP A 72 12.48 -49.23 -3.73
CA TRP A 72 12.88 -50.47 -3.09
C TRP A 72 12.18 -50.65 -1.73
N SER A 73 11.93 -49.60 -0.96
CA SER A 73 11.23 -49.68 0.31
C SER A 73 9.71 -49.92 0.19
N THR A 74 9.11 -49.58 -0.95
CA THR A 74 7.66 -49.77 -1.21
C THR A 74 7.34 -51.11 -1.88
N ASP A 75 8.36 -51.92 -2.29
CA ASP A 75 8.15 -53.20 -2.98
C ASP A 75 7.70 -54.30 -2.00
N LEU A 76 6.42 -54.65 -2.08
CA LEU A 76 5.77 -55.66 -1.23
C LEU A 76 6.21 -57.10 -1.47
N LYS A 77 7.01 -57.38 -2.50
CA LYS A 77 7.45 -58.75 -2.89
C LYS A 77 8.74 -59.23 -2.22
N LYS A 78 9.32 -58.45 -1.28
CA LYS A 78 10.62 -58.77 -0.69
C LYS A 78 10.54 -59.52 0.63
N PRO A 79 11.55 -60.39 0.91
CA PRO A 79 11.64 -61.03 2.22
C PRO A 79 11.90 -60.01 3.33
N ALA A 80 11.30 -60.21 4.50
CA ALA A 80 11.35 -59.31 5.65
C ALA A 80 12.77 -59.05 6.21
N THR A 81 13.78 -59.81 5.78
CA THR A 81 15.17 -59.75 6.21
C THR A 81 15.98 -58.62 5.55
N SER A 82 15.48 -57.96 4.50
CA SER A 82 16.20 -56.85 3.84
C SER A 82 15.28 -55.62 3.70
N SER A 83 15.09 -54.95 4.82
CA SER A 83 14.32 -53.67 4.84
C SER A 83 15.25 -52.47 4.80
N LEU A 84 14.75 -51.34 4.23
CA LEU A 84 15.51 -50.08 4.20
C LEU A 84 15.90 -49.58 5.63
N PRO A 85 15.06 -49.70 6.66
CA PRO A 85 15.44 -49.38 8.03
C PRO A 85 16.62 -50.22 8.54
N SER A 86 16.63 -51.53 8.31
CA SER A 86 17.75 -52.40 8.77
C SER A 86 19.06 -52.08 8.07
N GLU A 87 19.02 -51.78 6.77
CA GLU A 87 20.22 -51.40 6.01
C GLU A 87 20.69 -49.99 6.41
N ALA A 88 19.77 -49.04 6.67
CA ALA A 88 20.12 -47.71 7.13
C ALA A 88 20.82 -47.77 8.49
N GLN A 89 20.33 -48.58 9.43
CA GLN A 89 20.96 -48.77 10.74
C GLN A 89 22.34 -49.42 10.63
N ARG A 90 22.50 -50.43 9.73
CA ARG A 90 23.77 -51.10 9.50
C ARG A 90 24.84 -50.19 8.88
N LEU A 91 24.42 -49.26 8.00
CA LEU A 91 25.32 -48.41 7.20
C LEU A 91 25.48 -47.01 7.81
N PHE A 92 24.75 -46.68 8.87
CA PHE A 92 24.78 -45.35 9.48
C PHE A 92 26.16 -45.02 10.04
N ASN A 93 26.67 -43.86 9.62
CA ASN A 93 27.95 -43.33 10.07
C ASN A 93 27.91 -41.82 10.16
N GLN A 94 27.91 -41.27 11.38
CA GLN A 94 27.82 -39.84 11.63
C GLN A 94 28.90 -39.00 10.93
N LYS A 95 30.14 -39.50 10.87
CA LYS A 95 31.25 -38.81 10.21
C LYS A 95 30.98 -38.65 8.70
N LYS A 96 30.52 -39.75 8.08
CA LYS A 96 30.14 -39.69 6.65
C LYS A 96 28.94 -38.79 6.41
N LEU A 97 27.96 -38.79 7.30
CA LEU A 97 26.80 -37.90 7.23
C LEU A 97 27.25 -36.45 7.27
N HIS A 98 28.08 -36.06 8.24
CA HIS A 98 28.63 -34.72 8.38
C HIS A 98 29.37 -34.23 7.13
N VAL A 99 30.28 -35.06 6.59
CA VAL A 99 31.02 -34.76 5.35
C VAL A 99 30.07 -34.63 4.16
N GLY A 100 29.09 -35.51 4.04
CA GLY A 100 28.08 -35.47 2.97
C GLY A 100 27.22 -34.22 3.01
N LEU A 101 26.80 -33.77 4.18
CA LEU A 101 26.04 -32.52 4.37
C LEU A 101 26.85 -31.29 3.91
N ASN A 102 28.15 -31.24 4.20
CA ASN A 102 29.01 -30.15 3.75
C ASN A 102 29.17 -30.12 2.21
N ASN A 103 29.05 -31.26 1.55
CA ASN A 103 29.15 -31.38 0.10
C ASN A 103 27.86 -31.01 -0.66
N LEU A 104 26.71 -30.90 0.01
CA LEU A 104 25.42 -30.62 -0.63
C LEU A 104 25.44 -29.34 -1.48
N LYS A 105 26.01 -28.25 -0.94
CA LYS A 105 26.09 -26.96 -1.66
C LYS A 105 26.90 -27.07 -2.95
N ASN A 106 28.00 -27.81 -2.94
CA ASN A 106 28.86 -27.98 -4.12
C ASN A 106 28.16 -28.76 -5.25
N ILE A 107 27.18 -29.59 -4.88
CA ILE A 107 26.43 -30.44 -5.81
C ILE A 107 25.05 -29.82 -6.15
N LYS A 108 24.80 -28.57 -5.81
CA LYS A 108 23.51 -27.90 -6.04
C LYS A 108 22.30 -28.70 -5.50
N THR A 109 22.45 -29.24 -4.32
CA THR A 109 21.43 -30.04 -3.62
C THR A 109 21.10 -29.35 -2.30
N ALA A 110 19.82 -29.29 -1.92
CA ALA A 110 19.33 -28.71 -0.66
C ALA A 110 18.47 -29.70 0.12
N LEU A 111 18.27 -29.43 1.40
CA LEU A 111 17.33 -30.14 2.25
C LEU A 111 15.96 -29.47 2.20
N LEU A 112 14.90 -30.23 2.46
CA LEU A 112 13.56 -29.74 2.67
C LEU A 112 13.41 -29.15 4.07
N THR A 113 12.40 -28.31 4.30
CA THR A 113 11.99 -27.86 5.63
C THR A 113 11.25 -28.98 6.36
N GLN A 114 11.12 -28.88 7.70
CA GLN A 114 10.40 -29.86 8.50
C GLN A 114 8.95 -30.03 8.03
N GLU A 115 8.27 -28.92 7.75
CA GLU A 115 6.88 -28.92 7.24
C GLU A 115 6.78 -29.65 5.89
N GLU A 116 7.71 -29.37 4.94
CA GLU A 116 7.72 -30.01 3.63
C GLU A 116 8.00 -31.52 3.72
N VAL A 117 8.78 -31.95 4.70
CA VAL A 117 9.04 -33.39 4.97
C VAL A 117 7.78 -34.06 5.50
N GLU A 118 7.06 -33.41 6.43
CA GLU A 118 5.82 -33.92 7.02
C GLU A 118 4.67 -33.97 6.03
N GLU A 119 4.53 -32.95 5.15
CA GLU A 119 3.52 -32.94 4.08
C GLU A 119 3.69 -34.07 3.06
N ALA A 120 4.91 -34.60 2.91
CA ALA A 120 5.27 -35.71 2.01
C ALA A 120 4.84 -35.52 0.54
N ASP A 121 4.70 -34.29 0.09
CA ASP A 121 4.30 -33.91 -1.28
C ASP A 121 5.29 -34.39 -2.36
N TYR A 122 6.48 -34.85 -1.94
CA TYR A 122 7.54 -35.41 -2.79
C TYR A 122 7.31 -36.87 -3.18
N LEU A 123 6.25 -37.49 -2.70
CA LEU A 123 5.86 -38.86 -3.07
C LEU A 123 4.66 -38.81 -4.03
N ALA A 124 4.66 -39.75 -4.97
CA ALA A 124 3.50 -40.06 -5.78
C ALA A 124 2.46 -40.85 -4.96
N SER A 125 1.23 -40.99 -5.46
CA SER A 125 0.13 -41.69 -4.79
C SER A 125 0.42 -43.16 -4.45
N ASP A 126 1.39 -43.76 -5.12
CA ASP A 126 1.85 -45.14 -4.86
C ASP A 126 3.02 -45.20 -3.86
N GLY A 127 3.40 -44.10 -3.27
CA GLY A 127 4.50 -43.98 -2.32
C GLY A 127 5.90 -43.95 -2.93
N THR A 128 6.04 -43.87 -4.26
CA THR A 128 7.32 -43.71 -4.95
C THR A 128 7.74 -42.26 -5.08
N TRP A 129 9.02 -42.02 -5.44
CA TRP A 129 9.54 -40.68 -5.64
C TRP A 129 8.92 -39.98 -6.84
N ASP A 130 8.37 -38.75 -6.63
CA ASP A 130 7.86 -37.94 -7.72
C ASP A 130 8.96 -37.08 -8.36
N PHE A 131 9.42 -37.45 -9.55
CA PHE A 131 10.43 -36.70 -10.31
C PHE A 131 10.01 -35.25 -10.66
N ASN A 132 8.73 -34.94 -10.62
CA ASN A 132 8.22 -33.58 -10.88
C ASN A 132 8.15 -32.71 -9.62
N PHE A 133 8.43 -33.29 -8.45
CA PHE A 133 8.32 -32.59 -7.18
C PHE A 133 9.14 -31.29 -7.15
N LYS A 134 10.38 -31.30 -7.61
CA LYS A 134 11.23 -30.11 -7.70
C LYS A 134 10.63 -28.98 -8.55
N ILE A 135 9.89 -29.33 -9.62
CA ILE A 135 9.18 -28.35 -10.46
C ILE A 135 8.00 -27.76 -9.67
N ARG A 136 7.30 -28.60 -8.91
CA ARG A 136 6.18 -28.16 -8.06
C ARG A 136 6.66 -27.29 -6.90
N ILE A 137 7.76 -27.64 -6.23
CA ILE A 137 8.39 -26.79 -5.20
C ILE A 137 8.80 -25.44 -5.78
N LYS A 138 9.47 -25.44 -6.95
CA LYS A 138 9.82 -24.19 -7.62
C LYS A 138 8.59 -23.34 -7.88
N LYS A 139 7.50 -23.94 -8.35
CA LYS A 139 6.23 -23.24 -8.56
C LYS A 139 5.57 -22.77 -7.25
N LYS A 140 5.62 -23.57 -6.17
CA LYS A 140 5.11 -23.17 -4.84
C LYS A 140 5.91 -22.00 -4.23
N LYS A 141 7.22 -21.96 -4.40
CA LYS A 141 8.14 -20.96 -3.77
C LYS A 141 8.31 -19.67 -4.56
N ILE A 142 7.84 -19.58 -5.80
CA ILE A 142 7.99 -18.40 -6.65
C ILE A 142 6.63 -17.74 -6.85
N SER A 143 6.48 -16.51 -6.33
CA SER A 143 5.26 -15.71 -6.55
C SER A 143 4.97 -15.47 -8.02
N PHE A 144 6.01 -15.43 -8.87
CA PHE A 144 5.93 -15.29 -10.31
C PHE A 144 6.26 -16.63 -10.97
N SER A 145 5.29 -17.54 -11.05
CA SER A 145 5.49 -18.92 -11.55
C SER A 145 5.12 -19.10 -13.01
N GLU A 146 4.35 -18.18 -13.58
CA GLU A 146 3.83 -18.31 -14.95
C GLU A 146 4.66 -17.46 -15.92
N GLN A 147 5.36 -18.13 -16.84
CA GLN A 147 6.10 -17.46 -17.90
C GLN A 147 5.17 -17.16 -19.07
N MET A 148 5.21 -15.94 -19.55
CA MET A 148 4.43 -15.49 -20.70
C MET A 148 5.30 -14.71 -21.67
N VAL A 149 5.11 -14.95 -22.97
CA VAL A 149 5.69 -14.12 -24.04
C VAL A 149 4.60 -13.21 -24.57
N THR A 150 4.83 -11.91 -24.50
CA THR A 150 3.89 -10.91 -25.00
C THR A 150 3.94 -10.82 -26.53
N PRO A 151 2.93 -10.21 -27.20
CA PRO A 151 2.96 -9.97 -28.65
C PRO A 151 4.15 -9.11 -29.10
N ARG A 152 4.85 -8.47 -28.19
CA ARG A 152 6.08 -7.68 -28.45
C ARG A 152 7.35 -8.47 -28.16
N PHE A 153 7.25 -9.79 -28.08
CA PHE A 153 8.37 -10.69 -27.80
C PHE A 153 9.10 -10.40 -26.48
N ARG A 154 8.35 -9.92 -25.49
CA ARG A 154 8.86 -9.71 -24.13
C ARG A 154 8.47 -10.89 -23.26
N GLU A 155 9.46 -11.51 -22.65
CA GLU A 155 9.24 -12.53 -21.64
C GLU A 155 8.88 -11.85 -20.32
N LEU A 156 7.78 -12.27 -19.73
CA LEU A 156 7.28 -11.79 -18.45
C LEU A 156 6.98 -12.98 -17.55
N TRP A 157 7.26 -12.78 -16.29
CA TRP A 157 6.89 -13.73 -15.25
C TRP A 157 5.73 -13.14 -14.47
N LEU A 158 4.63 -13.86 -14.38
CA LEU A 158 3.40 -13.45 -13.73
C LEU A 158 3.05 -14.39 -12.58
N SER A 159 2.31 -13.90 -11.59
CA SER A 159 1.65 -14.79 -10.64
C SER A 159 0.49 -15.53 -11.35
N PRO A 160 0.04 -16.69 -10.82
CA PRO A 160 -1.08 -17.42 -11.42
C PRO A 160 -2.36 -16.56 -11.54
N ALA A 161 -2.60 -15.66 -10.57
CA ALA A 161 -3.72 -14.73 -10.61
C ALA A 161 -3.56 -13.66 -11.70
N GLN A 162 -2.35 -13.12 -11.85
CA GLN A 162 -2.02 -12.15 -12.89
C GLN A 162 -2.11 -12.78 -14.29
N ASP A 163 -1.58 -13.98 -14.48
CA ASP A 163 -1.65 -14.70 -15.77
C ASP A 163 -3.11 -14.96 -16.17
N ARG A 164 -3.93 -15.45 -15.24
CA ARG A 164 -5.37 -15.67 -15.47
C ARG A 164 -6.07 -14.38 -15.92
N LEU A 165 -5.77 -13.26 -15.27
CA LEU A 165 -6.32 -11.96 -15.64
C LEU A 165 -5.87 -11.52 -17.03
N VAL A 166 -4.58 -11.68 -17.37
CA VAL A 166 -4.07 -11.34 -18.70
C VAL A 166 -4.73 -12.19 -19.78
N ARG A 167 -4.96 -13.49 -19.55
CA ARG A 167 -5.69 -14.36 -20.49
C ARG A 167 -7.13 -13.88 -20.71
N VAL A 168 -7.84 -13.52 -19.62
CA VAL A 168 -9.19 -12.96 -19.71
C VAL A 168 -9.18 -11.64 -20.47
N PHE A 169 -8.22 -10.76 -20.18
CA PHE A 169 -8.07 -9.48 -20.88
C PHE A 169 -7.83 -9.65 -22.38
N ARG A 170 -6.94 -10.56 -22.76
CA ARG A 170 -6.67 -10.88 -24.19
C ARG A 170 -7.92 -11.30 -24.96
N ALA A 171 -8.81 -12.05 -24.30
CA ALA A 171 -10.05 -12.50 -24.92
C ALA A 171 -11.09 -11.38 -25.05
N ASN A 172 -10.94 -10.26 -24.32
CA ASN A 172 -11.96 -9.22 -24.18
C ASN A 172 -11.37 -7.80 -24.29
N LEU A 173 -10.52 -7.55 -25.29
CA LEU A 173 -9.83 -6.25 -25.49
C LEU A 173 -10.79 -5.08 -25.74
N GLY A 174 -12.04 -5.32 -26.15
CA GLY A 174 -13.06 -4.32 -26.38
C GLY A 174 -13.95 -4.02 -25.16
N GLU A 175 -13.71 -4.63 -24.02
CA GLU A 175 -14.54 -4.46 -22.82
C GLU A 175 -13.84 -3.60 -21.76
N ASP A 176 -14.61 -2.78 -21.06
CA ASP A 176 -14.14 -2.07 -19.88
C ASP A 176 -13.79 -3.06 -18.77
N ILE A 177 -12.65 -2.87 -18.12
CA ILE A 177 -12.21 -3.73 -17.01
C ILE A 177 -11.73 -2.90 -15.82
N HIS A 178 -12.17 -3.28 -14.63
CA HIS A 178 -11.63 -2.79 -13.37
C HIS A 178 -10.94 -3.92 -12.62
N VAL A 179 -9.68 -3.72 -12.25
CA VAL A 179 -8.90 -4.66 -11.45
C VAL A 179 -8.76 -4.12 -10.04
N GLN A 180 -9.51 -4.71 -9.12
CA GLN A 180 -9.32 -4.50 -7.70
C GLN A 180 -8.16 -5.35 -7.21
N GLY A 181 -7.16 -4.73 -6.59
CA GLY A 181 -6.02 -5.48 -6.07
C GLY A 181 -5.34 -4.78 -4.93
N TYR A 182 -5.03 -5.54 -3.89
CA TYR A 182 -4.37 -5.04 -2.69
C TYR A 182 -2.97 -4.48 -2.94
N ALA A 183 -2.42 -3.83 -1.94
CA ALA A 183 -1.02 -3.42 -1.97
C ALA A 183 -0.10 -4.64 -2.14
N GLY A 184 0.93 -4.50 -2.98
CA GLY A 184 1.90 -5.58 -3.20
C GLY A 184 1.53 -6.65 -4.22
N ILE A 185 0.34 -6.63 -4.84
CA ILE A 185 -0.03 -7.57 -5.91
C ILE A 185 0.70 -7.35 -7.24
N GLY A 186 1.56 -6.33 -7.33
CA GLY A 186 2.27 -6.01 -8.58
C GLY A 186 1.39 -5.32 -9.64
N LYS A 187 0.44 -4.45 -9.24
CA LYS A 187 -0.45 -3.71 -10.17
C LYS A 187 0.29 -3.10 -11.35
N SER A 188 1.35 -2.37 -11.09
CA SER A 188 2.11 -1.71 -12.18
C SER A 188 2.88 -2.69 -13.07
N HIS A 189 3.28 -3.87 -12.55
CA HIS A 189 3.88 -4.95 -13.35
C HIS A 189 2.81 -5.57 -14.27
N LEU A 190 1.65 -5.85 -13.72
CA LEU A 190 0.48 -6.30 -14.47
C LEU A 190 0.08 -5.31 -15.57
N LEU A 191 0.04 -4.01 -15.25
CA LEU A 191 -0.25 -2.97 -16.23
C LEU A 191 0.75 -3.00 -17.40
N GLY A 192 2.03 -3.22 -17.11
CA GLY A 192 3.07 -3.41 -18.12
C GLY A 192 2.80 -4.60 -19.04
N ALA A 193 2.23 -5.70 -18.51
CA ALA A 193 1.81 -6.84 -19.30
C ALA A 193 0.59 -6.54 -20.18
N LEU A 194 -0.44 -5.92 -19.62
CA LEU A 194 -1.68 -5.56 -20.34
C LEU A 194 -1.40 -4.62 -21.53
N ILE A 195 -0.53 -3.65 -21.33
CA ILE A 195 -0.18 -2.64 -22.32
C ILE A 195 0.42 -3.23 -23.59
N ASP A 196 1.10 -4.37 -23.53
CA ASP A 196 1.72 -4.99 -24.69
C ASP A 196 0.69 -5.57 -25.68
N TYR A 197 -0.51 -5.83 -25.22
CA TYR A 197 -1.64 -6.26 -26.07
C TYR A 197 -2.41 -5.09 -26.71
N LEU A 198 -2.13 -3.86 -26.30
CA LEU A 198 -2.87 -2.69 -26.74
C LEU A 198 -2.14 -1.93 -27.87
N PRO A 199 -2.87 -1.22 -28.75
CA PRO A 199 -2.28 -0.42 -29.81
C PRO A 199 -1.30 0.63 -29.26
N PRO A 200 -0.06 0.72 -29.78
CA PRO A 200 0.98 1.60 -29.25
C PRO A 200 0.58 3.07 -29.20
N TYR A 201 -0.05 3.56 -30.25
CA TYR A 201 -0.44 4.97 -30.39
C TYR A 201 -1.91 5.24 -30.03
N GLY A 202 -2.72 4.19 -29.93
CA GLY A 202 -4.14 4.28 -29.57
C GLY A 202 -4.41 4.16 -28.07
N THR A 203 -3.38 4.04 -27.22
CA THR A 203 -3.53 3.85 -25.78
C THR A 203 -3.10 5.12 -25.04
N LEU A 204 -4.01 5.67 -24.25
CA LEU A 204 -3.78 6.81 -23.36
C LEU A 204 -3.51 6.34 -21.94
N LEU A 205 -2.36 6.71 -21.36
CA LEU A 205 -2.01 6.42 -19.99
C LEU A 205 -2.26 7.65 -19.11
N LEU A 206 -3.05 7.51 -18.05
CA LEU A 206 -3.36 8.56 -17.10
C LEU A 206 -2.89 8.21 -15.70
N ALA A 207 -2.24 9.16 -15.03
CA ALA A 207 -1.79 9.04 -13.65
C ALA A 207 -2.09 10.32 -12.87
N LYS A 208 -2.17 10.24 -11.54
CA LYS A 208 -2.44 11.41 -10.70
C LYS A 208 -1.28 12.40 -10.70
N THR A 209 -0.04 11.92 -10.64
CA THR A 209 1.17 12.76 -10.55
C THR A 209 2.21 12.40 -11.60
N THR A 210 3.14 13.33 -11.86
CA THR A 210 4.26 13.12 -12.78
C THR A 210 5.16 11.98 -12.33
N GLU A 211 5.42 11.86 -11.03
CA GLU A 211 6.27 10.80 -10.46
C GLU A 211 5.66 9.42 -10.73
N LYS A 212 4.35 9.26 -10.51
CA LYS A 212 3.64 8.01 -10.84
C LYS A 212 3.72 7.69 -12.34
N LEU A 213 3.53 8.70 -13.19
CA LEU A 213 3.64 8.52 -14.64
C LEU A 213 5.05 8.10 -15.08
N VAL A 214 6.09 8.72 -14.53
CA VAL A 214 7.50 8.34 -14.79
C VAL A 214 7.78 6.93 -14.30
N ALA A 215 7.31 6.58 -13.10
CA ALA A 215 7.46 5.22 -12.57
C ALA A 215 6.78 4.16 -13.45
N LEU A 216 5.60 4.45 -13.99
CA LEU A 216 4.91 3.58 -14.95
C LEU A 216 5.71 3.44 -16.25
N HIS A 217 6.18 4.54 -16.83
CA HIS A 217 7.00 4.51 -18.05
C HIS A 217 8.31 3.72 -17.85
N LYS A 218 8.97 3.87 -16.69
CA LYS A 218 10.19 3.10 -16.37
C LYS A 218 9.92 1.59 -16.32
N ARG A 219 8.78 1.17 -15.76
CA ARG A 219 8.39 -0.24 -15.69
C ARG A 219 7.98 -0.83 -17.04
N MET A 220 7.63 0.02 -17.99
CA MET A 220 7.30 -0.38 -19.37
C MET A 220 8.53 -0.44 -20.30
N ASP A 221 9.76 -0.49 -19.74
CA ASP A 221 11.04 -0.60 -20.45
C ASP A 221 11.31 0.44 -21.52
N GLY A 222 10.73 1.63 -21.44
CA GLY A 222 11.06 2.79 -22.30
C GLY A 222 10.88 2.59 -23.81
N ARG A 223 10.48 1.42 -24.26
CA ARG A 223 10.31 1.06 -25.67
C ARG A 223 8.96 1.54 -26.21
N GLY A 224 9.01 2.71 -26.79
CA GLY A 224 7.86 3.39 -27.36
C GLY A 224 7.20 4.31 -26.35
N LYS A 225 7.47 5.62 -26.46
CA LYS A 225 6.80 6.65 -25.66
C LYS A 225 5.30 6.59 -25.95
N LYS A 226 4.57 5.85 -25.14
CA LYS A 226 3.11 5.96 -25.16
C LYS A 226 2.70 7.32 -24.63
N PRO A 227 1.68 7.95 -25.21
CA PRO A 227 1.19 9.21 -24.70
C PRO A 227 0.66 9.01 -23.28
N GLY A 228 1.32 9.64 -22.33
CA GLY A 228 0.94 9.62 -20.91
C GLY A 228 0.81 11.04 -20.39
N PHE A 229 -0.20 11.27 -19.55
CA PHE A 229 -0.49 12.57 -18.97
C PHE A 229 -0.85 12.41 -17.50
N THR A 230 -0.58 13.46 -16.72
CA THR A 230 -1.27 13.60 -15.44
C THR A 230 -2.73 13.97 -15.69
N PHE A 231 -3.61 13.70 -14.71
CA PHE A 231 -5.03 14.08 -14.82
C PHE A 231 -5.20 15.56 -15.18
N GLU A 232 -4.40 16.43 -14.53
CA GLU A 232 -4.43 17.88 -14.81
C GLU A 232 -3.96 18.22 -16.22
N THR A 233 -2.77 17.73 -16.60
CA THR A 233 -2.20 18.07 -17.92
C THR A 233 -3.06 17.54 -19.06
N PHE A 234 -3.71 16.38 -18.85
CA PHE A 234 -4.68 15.84 -19.79
C PHE A 234 -5.90 16.75 -19.91
N ALA A 235 -6.55 17.08 -18.80
CA ALA A 235 -7.72 17.97 -18.80
C ALA A 235 -7.39 19.33 -19.44
N ARG A 236 -6.23 19.89 -19.13
CA ARG A 236 -5.74 21.14 -19.73
C ARG A 236 -5.59 21.02 -21.25
N SER A 237 -5.11 19.88 -21.75
CA SER A 237 -4.95 19.66 -23.21
C SER A 237 -6.27 19.57 -23.98
N LEU A 238 -7.37 19.30 -23.28
CA LEU A 238 -8.71 19.22 -23.88
C LEU A 238 -9.41 20.58 -23.99
N LEU A 239 -8.99 21.54 -23.16
CA LEU A 239 -9.58 22.88 -23.14
C LEU A 239 -9.04 23.73 -24.30
N PRO A 240 -9.88 24.58 -24.93
CA PRO A 240 -9.41 25.48 -25.97
C PRO A 240 -8.39 26.48 -25.45
N ASN A 241 -7.32 26.71 -26.23
CA ASN A 241 -6.17 27.56 -25.85
C ASN A 241 -6.50 29.02 -25.52
N ARG A 242 -7.77 29.43 -25.57
CA ARG A 242 -8.18 30.83 -25.42
C ARG A 242 -8.13 31.37 -23.99
N ASP A 243 -8.13 30.52 -22.99
CA ASP A 243 -8.45 30.94 -21.61
C ASP A 243 -7.27 30.89 -20.62
N TYR A 244 -6.08 30.53 -21.07
CA TYR A 244 -4.92 30.47 -20.18
C TYR A 244 -3.76 31.30 -20.71
N PRO A 245 -3.67 32.59 -20.37
CA PRO A 245 -2.48 33.36 -20.65
C PRO A 245 -1.28 32.80 -19.91
N THR A 246 -0.39 32.14 -20.63
CA THR A 246 0.85 31.56 -20.09
C THR A 246 1.89 32.63 -19.72
N LYS A 247 1.65 33.89 -20.06
CA LYS A 247 2.54 35.02 -19.80
C LYS A 247 1.72 36.21 -19.32
N ASN A 248 2.10 36.78 -18.17
CA ASN A 248 1.55 37.97 -17.50
C ASN A 248 0.28 37.76 -16.66
N LEU A 249 0.31 36.82 -15.72
CA LEU A 249 -0.61 36.82 -14.59
C LEU A 249 -0.24 38.02 -13.68
N SER A 250 -1.20 38.91 -13.41
CA SER A 250 -1.01 40.04 -12.50
C SER A 250 -0.42 39.55 -11.16
N THR A 251 0.64 40.18 -10.73
CA THR A 251 1.36 39.83 -9.49
C THR A 251 0.53 40.05 -8.22
N ASN A 252 -0.65 40.65 -8.34
CA ASN A 252 -1.50 41.04 -7.22
C ASN A 252 -2.72 40.13 -7.06
N ILE A 253 -2.47 38.86 -6.66
CA ILE A 253 -3.52 37.90 -6.34
C ILE A 253 -4.02 38.22 -4.94
N PRO A 254 -5.33 38.57 -4.74
CA PRO A 254 -5.85 38.91 -3.42
C PRO A 254 -5.72 37.70 -2.47
N ASN A 255 -5.44 37.98 -1.20
CA ASN A 255 -5.54 36.94 -0.18
C ASN A 255 -7.00 36.58 0.12
N LYS A 256 -7.24 35.48 0.81
CA LYS A 256 -8.60 34.95 1.09
C LYS A 256 -9.50 35.97 1.81
N GLY A 257 -8.99 36.73 2.77
CA GLY A 257 -9.76 37.73 3.50
C GLY A 257 -10.17 38.93 2.63
N VAL A 258 -9.25 39.41 1.78
CA VAL A 258 -9.55 40.47 0.81
C VAL A 258 -10.58 39.99 -0.21
N LEU A 259 -10.41 38.76 -0.72
CA LEU A 259 -11.34 38.17 -1.68
C LEU A 259 -12.74 37.99 -1.08
N ALA A 260 -12.86 37.54 0.18
CA ALA A 260 -14.16 37.40 0.82
C ALA A 260 -14.92 38.73 0.82
N LYS A 261 -14.24 39.84 1.16
CA LYS A 261 -14.81 41.19 1.13
C LYS A 261 -15.18 41.64 -0.29
N GLN A 262 -14.33 41.40 -1.27
CA GLN A 262 -14.60 41.73 -2.67
C GLN A 262 -15.82 41.01 -3.24
N LEU A 263 -16.06 39.78 -2.82
CA LEU A 263 -17.18 38.95 -3.25
C LEU A 263 -18.43 39.09 -2.36
N ASN A 264 -18.40 39.99 -1.38
CA ASN A 264 -19.45 40.16 -0.38
C ASN A 264 -19.84 38.86 0.33
N ILE A 265 -18.85 38.02 0.60
CA ILE A 265 -19.03 36.78 1.39
C ILE A 265 -19.02 37.19 2.87
N LEU A 266 -20.18 37.14 3.50
CA LEU A 266 -20.36 37.42 4.90
C LEU A 266 -20.20 36.17 5.76
N GLY A 267 -20.02 36.36 7.06
CA GLY A 267 -20.00 35.26 8.01
C GLY A 267 -21.32 34.50 8.08
N ILE A 268 -21.27 33.18 8.25
CA ILE A 268 -22.45 32.32 8.44
C ILE A 268 -22.34 31.61 9.78
N GLN A 269 -23.42 31.62 10.57
CA GLN A 269 -23.43 31.06 11.93
C GLN A 269 -22.29 31.64 12.79
N SER A 270 -21.41 30.76 13.20
CA SER A 270 -20.25 31.12 14.00
C SER A 270 -19.00 31.44 13.18
N TYR A 271 -19.03 31.27 11.86
CA TYR A 271 -17.89 31.47 10.97
C TYR A 271 -17.77 32.92 10.51
N ASP A 272 -16.57 33.48 10.54
CA ASP A 272 -16.29 34.80 9.96
C ASP A 272 -16.24 34.72 8.42
N GLU A 273 -16.04 35.86 7.77
CA GLU A 273 -15.98 35.99 6.30
C GLU A 273 -14.95 35.07 5.67
N ARG A 274 -13.77 34.96 6.28
CA ARG A 274 -12.68 34.14 5.80
C ARG A 274 -12.95 32.64 5.98
N ALA A 275 -13.44 32.24 7.15
CA ALA A 275 -13.83 30.85 7.43
C ALA A 275 -14.97 30.43 6.50
N THR A 276 -15.94 31.32 6.24
CA THR A 276 -17.01 31.08 5.27
C THR A 276 -16.47 30.88 3.85
N LEU A 277 -15.47 31.67 3.45
CA LEU A 277 -14.80 31.46 2.13
C LEU A 277 -14.07 30.12 2.09
N ASP A 278 -13.38 29.71 3.16
CA ASP A 278 -12.73 28.39 3.23
C ASP A 278 -13.76 27.25 3.15
N ILE A 279 -14.94 27.41 3.75
CA ILE A 279 -16.06 26.47 3.60
C ILE A 279 -16.54 26.44 2.13
N CYS A 280 -16.71 27.61 1.50
CA CYS A 280 -17.04 27.67 0.07
C CYS A 280 -16.01 26.94 -0.81
N LEU A 281 -14.72 27.03 -0.49
CA LEU A 281 -13.68 26.26 -1.19
C LEU A 281 -13.85 24.74 -0.98
N LYS A 282 -14.24 24.27 0.21
CA LYS A 282 -14.57 22.85 0.42
C LYS A 282 -15.77 22.41 -0.42
N VAL A 283 -16.82 23.24 -0.47
CA VAL A 283 -17.98 22.98 -1.36
C VAL A 283 -17.55 22.87 -2.82
N ILE A 284 -16.68 23.78 -3.27
CA ILE A 284 -16.15 23.75 -4.64
C ILE A 284 -15.27 22.52 -4.88
N ALA A 285 -14.45 22.11 -3.92
CA ALA A 285 -13.64 20.90 -4.03
C ALA A 285 -14.51 19.65 -4.18
N ASN A 286 -15.57 19.51 -3.38
CA ASN A 286 -16.55 18.43 -3.50
C ASN A 286 -17.26 18.45 -4.85
N TYR A 287 -17.65 19.64 -5.31
CA TYR A 287 -18.23 19.82 -6.64
C TYR A 287 -17.26 19.44 -7.75
N CYS A 288 -16.01 19.88 -7.68
CA CYS A 288 -14.99 19.54 -8.70
C CYS A 288 -14.71 18.04 -8.74
N PHE A 289 -14.77 17.37 -7.60
CA PHE A 289 -14.61 15.92 -7.58
C PHE A 289 -15.81 15.17 -8.18
N SER A 290 -17.03 15.67 -7.97
CA SER A 290 -18.28 15.02 -8.38
C SER A 290 -18.51 15.02 -9.90
N SER A 291 -19.42 14.17 -10.37
CA SER A 291 -19.92 14.17 -11.76
C SER A 291 -21.03 15.21 -12.02
N SER A 292 -21.43 16.01 -11.03
CA SER A 292 -22.51 16.99 -11.16
C SER A 292 -22.15 18.13 -12.11
N TYR A 293 -23.10 18.60 -12.90
CA TYR A 293 -22.89 19.77 -13.79
C TYR A 293 -23.04 21.10 -13.08
N THR A 294 -23.77 21.13 -11.96
CA THR A 294 -24.08 22.34 -11.19
C THR A 294 -23.79 22.14 -9.71
N LEU A 295 -23.42 23.22 -9.03
CA LEU A 295 -23.32 23.25 -7.60
C LEU A 295 -24.69 23.02 -6.96
N SER A 296 -24.75 22.17 -5.93
CA SER A 296 -25.99 21.80 -5.24
C SER A 296 -25.74 21.54 -3.76
N LYS A 297 -26.80 21.32 -2.99
CA LYS A 297 -26.71 20.99 -1.56
C LYS A 297 -25.89 19.72 -1.27
N ASN A 298 -25.79 18.78 -2.24
CA ASN A 298 -25.04 17.55 -2.10
C ASN A 298 -23.52 17.76 -2.00
N HIS A 299 -23.04 18.97 -2.29
CA HIS A 299 -21.61 19.31 -2.21
C HIS A 299 -21.27 20.02 -0.90
N LEU A 300 -22.27 20.32 -0.05
CA LEU A 300 -22.02 20.91 1.26
C LEU A 300 -21.23 19.90 2.11
N PRO A 301 -20.20 20.34 2.83
CA PRO A 301 -19.52 19.48 3.80
C PRO A 301 -20.45 19.21 5.00
N ASP A 302 -20.15 18.19 5.77
CA ASP A 302 -20.84 17.93 7.02
C ASP A 302 -20.51 19.04 8.04
N PHE A 303 -21.56 19.61 8.61
CA PHE A 303 -21.46 20.64 9.64
C PHE A 303 -21.79 20.04 11.01
N ARG A 304 -21.13 20.52 12.05
CA ARG A 304 -21.42 20.10 13.43
C ARG A 304 -22.83 20.47 13.86
N LEU A 305 -23.21 21.70 13.58
CA LEU A 305 -24.58 22.17 13.73
C LEU A 305 -25.23 22.18 12.37
N PRO A 306 -26.35 21.46 12.17
CA PRO A 306 -27.03 21.44 10.91
C PRO A 306 -27.33 22.85 10.42
N LEU A 307 -27.02 23.13 9.16
CA LEU A 307 -27.39 24.40 8.54
C LEU A 307 -28.91 24.49 8.40
N SER A 308 -29.48 25.63 8.71
CA SER A 308 -30.84 25.93 8.29
C SER A 308 -30.94 25.94 6.76
N ASN A 309 -32.15 25.77 6.23
CA ASN A 309 -32.37 25.82 4.78
C ASN A 309 -31.95 27.15 4.16
N LEU A 310 -32.04 28.25 4.90
CA LEU A 310 -31.63 29.57 4.46
C LEU A 310 -30.12 29.69 4.40
N GLU A 311 -29.41 29.30 5.45
CA GLU A 311 -27.93 29.30 5.50
C GLU A 311 -27.31 28.40 4.42
N ALA A 312 -27.89 27.23 4.21
CA ALA A 312 -27.46 26.34 3.12
C ALA A 312 -27.62 26.99 1.74
N LYS A 313 -28.71 27.72 1.50
CA LYS A 313 -28.92 28.47 0.25
C LYS A 313 -27.91 29.61 0.10
N VAL A 314 -27.67 30.38 1.18
CA VAL A 314 -26.71 31.48 1.16
C VAL A 314 -25.30 30.98 0.91
N LEU A 315 -24.88 29.89 1.59
CA LEU A 315 -23.57 29.28 1.38
C LEU A 315 -23.39 28.76 -0.06
N LEU A 316 -24.42 28.14 -0.64
CA LEU A 316 -24.40 27.73 -2.02
C LEU A 316 -24.26 28.94 -2.97
N GLN A 317 -24.97 30.04 -2.71
CA GLN A 317 -24.87 31.25 -3.51
C GLN A 317 -23.46 31.85 -3.44
N TYR A 318 -22.84 31.91 -2.24
CA TYR A 318 -21.45 32.32 -2.09
C TYR A 318 -20.49 31.40 -2.85
N SER A 319 -20.72 30.08 -2.78
CA SER A 319 -19.90 29.10 -3.49
C SER A 319 -20.01 29.24 -5.03
N ILE A 320 -21.20 29.57 -5.54
CA ILE A 320 -21.43 29.87 -6.98
C ILE A 320 -20.68 31.15 -7.37
N THR A 321 -20.79 32.20 -6.57
CA THR A 321 -20.09 33.47 -6.82
C THR A 321 -18.57 33.26 -6.83
N LEU A 322 -18.03 32.52 -5.84
CA LEU A 322 -16.62 32.19 -5.77
C LEU A 322 -16.18 31.31 -6.94
N TRP A 323 -16.98 30.33 -7.36
CA TRP A 323 -16.69 29.47 -8.51
C TRP A 323 -16.62 30.30 -9.80
N THR A 324 -17.56 31.22 -10.02
CA THR A 324 -17.55 32.13 -11.16
C THR A 324 -16.30 33.03 -11.16
N TYR A 325 -15.90 33.52 -10.00
CA TYR A 325 -14.66 34.27 -9.87
C TYR A 325 -13.42 33.43 -10.23
N ILE A 326 -13.32 32.19 -9.72
CA ILE A 326 -12.22 31.26 -10.03
C ILE A 326 -12.18 30.94 -11.53
N GLN A 327 -13.34 30.75 -12.18
CA GLN A 327 -13.39 30.53 -13.62
C GLN A 327 -12.85 31.72 -14.42
N SER A 328 -13.12 32.94 -13.98
CA SER A 328 -12.67 34.18 -14.65
C SER A 328 -11.22 34.56 -14.29
N ASN A 329 -10.65 33.98 -13.23
CA ASN A 329 -9.34 34.34 -12.70
C ASN A 329 -8.44 33.10 -12.50
N PRO A 330 -7.91 32.48 -13.56
CA PRO A 330 -7.10 31.25 -13.47
C PRO A 330 -5.86 31.37 -12.56
N ALA A 331 -5.37 32.58 -12.35
CA ALA A 331 -4.25 32.82 -11.42
C ALA A 331 -4.57 32.39 -9.99
N TRP A 332 -5.86 32.43 -9.62
CA TRP A 332 -6.31 32.10 -8.28
C TRP A 332 -6.43 30.59 -8.03
N ASP A 333 -6.38 29.76 -9.09
CA ASP A 333 -6.45 28.29 -8.98
C ASP A 333 -5.46 27.74 -7.95
N LYS A 334 -4.22 28.24 -7.94
CA LYS A 334 -3.19 27.82 -7.00
C LYS A 334 -3.52 28.16 -5.54
N LYS A 335 -4.31 29.21 -5.31
CA LYS A 335 -4.72 29.63 -3.94
C LYS A 335 -5.84 28.77 -3.37
N THR A 336 -6.51 27.98 -4.19
CA THR A 336 -7.59 27.08 -3.76
C THR A 336 -7.06 25.88 -2.98
N GLY A 337 -5.83 25.42 -3.25
CA GLY A 337 -5.25 24.20 -2.73
C GLY A 337 -5.58 22.93 -3.55
N PHE A 338 -6.36 23.04 -4.63
CA PHE A 338 -6.75 21.91 -5.51
C PHE A 338 -6.86 22.30 -6.99
N PRO A 339 -5.83 22.92 -7.58
CA PRO A 339 -5.86 23.42 -8.96
C PRO A 339 -6.14 22.31 -9.99
N GLU A 340 -5.66 21.09 -9.71
CA GLU A 340 -5.88 19.91 -10.56
C GLU A 340 -7.37 19.60 -10.72
N LEU A 341 -8.12 19.57 -9.61
CA LEU A 341 -9.55 19.28 -9.63
C LEU A 341 -10.34 20.34 -10.39
N ILE A 342 -9.96 21.60 -10.23
CA ILE A 342 -10.59 22.71 -10.96
C ILE A 342 -10.43 22.52 -12.46
N MET A 343 -9.22 22.18 -12.91
CA MET A 343 -8.93 21.98 -14.32
C MET A 343 -9.75 20.83 -14.93
N ILE A 344 -9.80 19.71 -14.21
CA ILE A 344 -10.58 18.54 -14.61
C ILE A 344 -12.08 18.90 -14.68
N LYS A 345 -12.58 19.64 -13.68
CA LYS A 345 -13.98 20.05 -13.64
C LYS A 345 -14.36 20.99 -14.76
N ARG A 346 -13.51 21.97 -15.09
CA ARG A 346 -13.71 22.83 -16.26
C ARG A 346 -13.87 22.01 -17.54
N ALA A 347 -12.94 21.09 -17.82
CA ALA A 347 -13.03 20.23 -19.00
C ALA A 347 -14.30 19.36 -19.00
N ALA A 348 -14.71 18.87 -17.82
CA ALA A 348 -15.93 18.08 -17.69
C ALA A 348 -17.20 18.91 -17.97
N VAL A 349 -17.29 20.12 -17.44
CA VAL A 349 -18.47 21.01 -17.62
C VAL A 349 -18.56 21.52 -19.06
N GLU A 350 -17.43 21.82 -19.70
CA GLU A 350 -17.38 22.24 -21.11
C GLU A 350 -17.70 21.10 -22.12
N GLY A 351 -17.98 19.91 -21.62
CA GLY A 351 -18.37 18.80 -22.48
C GLY A 351 -17.20 18.15 -23.23
N CYS A 352 -15.96 18.38 -22.79
CA CYS A 352 -14.78 17.77 -23.41
C CYS A 352 -14.88 16.24 -23.41
N THR A 353 -14.30 15.64 -24.45
CA THR A 353 -14.23 14.19 -24.65
C THR A 353 -12.79 13.77 -24.94
N ILE A 354 -12.49 12.50 -24.77
CA ILE A 354 -11.19 11.95 -25.17
C ILE A 354 -11.06 11.99 -26.71
N PRO A 355 -9.94 12.48 -27.26
CA PRO A 355 -9.72 12.48 -28.70
C PRO A 355 -9.87 11.08 -29.32
N SER A 356 -10.52 10.98 -30.48
CA SER A 356 -10.84 9.72 -31.17
C SER A 356 -9.63 8.90 -31.61
N ARG A 357 -8.43 9.50 -31.65
CA ARG A 357 -7.17 8.79 -31.89
C ARG A 357 -6.85 7.76 -30.80
N TYR A 358 -7.40 7.91 -29.58
CA TYR A 358 -7.24 6.95 -28.52
C TYR A 358 -8.39 5.95 -28.54
N THR A 359 -8.07 4.68 -28.49
CA THR A 359 -9.03 3.56 -28.40
C THR A 359 -9.17 3.03 -26.99
N HIS A 360 -8.11 3.15 -26.19
CA HIS A 360 -8.05 2.65 -24.80
C HIS A 360 -7.54 3.73 -23.86
N VAL A 361 -8.06 3.73 -22.64
CA VAL A 361 -7.61 4.57 -21.52
C VAL A 361 -7.21 3.68 -20.37
N LEU A 362 -5.99 3.85 -19.88
CA LEU A 362 -5.46 3.14 -18.72
C LEU A 362 -5.28 4.10 -17.55
N ILE A 363 -5.78 3.69 -16.37
CA ILE A 363 -5.63 4.45 -15.13
C ILE A 363 -5.07 3.51 -14.06
N ASP A 364 -3.88 3.84 -13.54
CA ASP A 364 -3.35 3.22 -12.32
C ASP A 364 -3.77 4.03 -11.09
N GLU A 365 -3.94 3.34 -9.94
CA GLU A 365 -4.46 3.93 -8.69
C GLU A 365 -5.82 4.62 -8.89
N SER A 366 -6.73 3.91 -9.51
CA SER A 366 -8.03 4.46 -9.94
C SER A 366 -8.94 4.93 -8.79
N GLN A 367 -8.67 4.51 -7.54
CA GLN A 367 -9.36 5.01 -6.35
C GLN A 367 -9.15 6.52 -6.13
N ASP A 368 -8.08 7.09 -6.67
CA ASP A 368 -7.78 8.53 -6.59
C ASP A 368 -8.42 9.37 -7.72
N THR A 369 -9.10 8.72 -8.66
CA THR A 369 -9.62 9.38 -9.86
C THR A 369 -10.91 10.16 -9.58
N PRO A 370 -10.95 11.47 -9.87
CA PRO A 370 -12.18 12.26 -9.70
C PRO A 370 -13.32 11.78 -10.63
N GLU A 371 -14.55 11.82 -10.12
CA GLU A 371 -15.75 11.48 -10.91
C GLU A 371 -15.92 12.36 -12.17
N SER A 372 -15.50 13.63 -12.06
CA SER A 372 -15.48 14.54 -13.21
C SER A 372 -14.56 14.07 -14.34
N LEU A 373 -13.45 13.38 -14.04
CA LEU A 373 -12.60 12.77 -15.08
C LEU A 373 -13.27 11.56 -15.71
N PHE A 374 -13.93 10.71 -14.92
CA PHE A 374 -14.73 9.61 -15.46
C PHE A 374 -15.88 10.11 -16.36
N GLN A 375 -16.45 11.26 -16.05
CA GLN A 375 -17.46 11.89 -16.89
C GLN A 375 -16.92 12.26 -18.28
N ILE A 376 -15.68 12.77 -18.37
CA ILE A 376 -14.99 13.03 -19.63
C ILE A 376 -14.76 11.73 -20.41
N ILE A 377 -14.29 10.68 -19.71
CA ILE A 377 -14.01 9.37 -20.31
C ILE A 377 -15.29 8.72 -20.84
N LYS A 378 -16.37 8.72 -20.06
CA LYS A 378 -17.67 8.11 -20.43
C LYS A 378 -18.34 8.74 -21.65
N ARG A 379 -18.04 10.00 -21.97
CA ARG A 379 -18.55 10.65 -23.20
C ARG A 379 -17.86 10.12 -24.46
N GLY A 380 -16.70 9.53 -24.33
CA GLY A 380 -15.96 8.90 -25.40
C GLY A 380 -16.41 7.46 -25.64
N ARG A 381 -15.83 6.82 -26.66
CA ARG A 381 -16.04 5.40 -27.00
C ARG A 381 -14.83 4.54 -26.66
N GLN A 382 -13.92 5.06 -25.84
CA GLN A 382 -12.68 4.39 -25.46
C GLN A 382 -12.96 3.29 -24.43
N VAL A 383 -12.29 2.18 -24.59
CA VAL A 383 -12.27 1.12 -23.59
C VAL A 383 -11.49 1.59 -22.36
N LEU A 384 -12.09 1.45 -21.19
CA LEU A 384 -11.51 1.88 -19.92
C LEU A 384 -10.91 0.70 -19.16
N ILE A 385 -9.62 0.81 -18.85
CA ILE A 385 -8.88 -0.16 -18.05
C ILE A 385 -8.39 0.54 -16.79
N THR A 386 -8.86 0.10 -15.63
CA THR A 386 -8.51 0.71 -14.35
C THR A 386 -7.96 -0.33 -13.39
N LEU A 387 -6.89 0.04 -12.67
CA LEU A 387 -6.34 -0.74 -11.58
C LEU A 387 -6.38 0.11 -10.31
N GLY A 388 -6.83 -0.48 -9.21
CA GLY A 388 -6.98 0.26 -7.95
C GLY A 388 -6.88 -0.64 -6.72
N ASP A 389 -6.82 0.03 -5.57
CA ASP A 389 -6.90 -0.57 -4.26
C ASP A 389 -7.84 0.29 -3.41
N GLU A 390 -9.06 -0.16 -3.24
CA GLU A 390 -10.08 0.60 -2.50
C GLU A 390 -9.66 0.88 -1.05
N TYR A 391 -8.88 0.00 -0.43
CA TYR A 391 -8.40 0.19 0.94
C TYR A 391 -7.32 1.27 1.07
N GLN A 392 -6.74 1.75 -0.04
CA GLN A 392 -5.87 2.91 -0.05
C GLN A 392 -6.62 4.25 -0.14
N GLN A 393 -7.94 4.23 -0.24
CA GLN A 393 -8.79 5.41 -0.16
C GLN A 393 -9.35 5.55 1.26
N VAL A 394 -8.79 6.46 2.05
CA VAL A 394 -9.19 6.67 3.44
C VAL A 394 -10.56 7.35 3.53
N LYS A 395 -10.81 8.37 2.72
CA LYS A 395 -12.12 9.05 2.69
C LYS A 395 -13.02 8.36 1.67
N ASP A 396 -14.04 7.66 2.15
CA ASP A 396 -15.09 7.10 1.31
C ASP A 396 -15.83 8.24 0.60
N ARG A 397 -15.40 8.53 -0.60
CA ARG A 397 -16.20 9.27 -1.56
C ARG A 397 -17.06 8.24 -2.23
N ALA A 398 -18.39 8.45 -2.19
CA ALA A 398 -19.37 7.45 -2.61
C ALA A 398 -18.93 6.71 -3.88
N PRO A 399 -18.80 5.38 -3.85
CA PRO A 399 -18.37 4.63 -5.01
C PRO A 399 -19.38 4.88 -6.12
N THR A 400 -18.93 5.39 -7.25
CA THR A 400 -19.75 5.36 -8.46
C THR A 400 -20.05 3.89 -8.71
N LYS A 401 -21.28 3.45 -8.49
CA LYS A 401 -21.70 2.09 -8.85
C LYS A 401 -21.47 1.92 -10.34
N ARG A 402 -20.31 1.42 -10.71
CA ARG A 402 -19.92 1.07 -12.07
C ARG A 402 -20.55 -0.27 -12.40
N ARG A 403 -21.86 -0.28 -12.69
CA ARG A 403 -22.62 -1.51 -12.93
C ARG A 403 -22.20 -2.25 -14.19
N ASP A 404 -21.51 -1.56 -15.11
CA ASP A 404 -21.27 -2.08 -16.47
C ASP A 404 -19.79 -2.42 -16.73
N ILE A 405 -18.90 -2.35 -15.72
CA ILE A 405 -17.48 -2.67 -15.88
C ILE A 405 -17.23 -4.06 -15.33
N ARG A 406 -16.56 -4.92 -16.13
CA ARG A 406 -16.08 -6.22 -15.65
C ARG A 406 -15.13 -6.01 -14.49
N GLN A 407 -15.47 -6.57 -13.34
CA GLN A 407 -14.61 -6.55 -12.17
C GLN A 407 -13.76 -7.81 -12.12
N SER A 408 -12.48 -7.64 -11.86
CA SER A 408 -11.53 -8.71 -11.59
C SER A 408 -10.80 -8.41 -10.30
N GLU A 409 -10.59 -9.42 -9.48
CA GLU A 409 -10.01 -9.27 -8.15
C GLU A 409 -8.72 -10.08 -8.07
N ILE A 410 -7.68 -9.47 -7.48
CA ILE A 410 -6.42 -10.15 -7.18
C ILE A 410 -6.12 -9.96 -5.71
N SER A 411 -6.14 -11.05 -4.95
CA SER A 411 -5.87 -11.11 -3.52
C SER A 411 -4.40 -11.41 -3.20
N GLN A 412 -3.73 -12.14 -4.09
CA GLN A 412 -2.39 -12.67 -3.86
C GLN A 412 -1.32 -11.59 -4.02
N SER A 413 -0.62 -11.29 -2.94
CA SER A 413 0.56 -10.42 -2.95
C SER A 413 1.76 -11.15 -3.56
N VAL A 414 2.56 -10.41 -4.33
CA VAL A 414 3.88 -10.88 -4.81
C VAL A 414 5.04 -10.23 -4.04
N ARG A 415 4.72 -9.50 -2.96
CA ARG A 415 5.68 -8.74 -2.18
C ARG A 415 5.60 -9.00 -0.68
N SER A 416 4.41 -8.99 -0.12
CA SER A 416 4.19 -9.13 1.32
C SER A 416 4.03 -10.60 1.68
N GLY A 417 4.74 -11.05 2.70
CA GLY A 417 4.74 -12.44 3.16
C GLY A 417 3.41 -12.87 3.81
N ARG A 418 3.26 -14.15 4.07
CA ARG A 418 2.07 -14.72 4.73
C ARG A 418 1.87 -14.18 6.14
N ASN A 419 2.93 -13.83 6.85
CA ASN A 419 2.86 -13.26 8.19
C ASN A 419 2.06 -11.94 8.25
N ILE A 420 1.91 -11.22 7.14
CA ILE A 420 1.09 -10.00 7.05
C ILE A 420 -0.42 -10.31 6.94
N GLU A 421 -0.80 -11.50 6.47
CA GLU A 421 -2.23 -11.90 6.36
C GLU A 421 -2.95 -11.77 7.69
N SER A 422 -2.31 -12.20 8.76
CA SER A 422 -2.87 -12.15 10.10
C SER A 422 -3.12 -10.72 10.62
N LEU A 423 -2.46 -9.72 10.06
CA LEU A 423 -2.65 -8.31 10.38
C LEU A 423 -3.68 -7.64 9.47
N ILE A 424 -3.66 -7.94 8.17
CA ILE A 424 -4.49 -7.27 7.17
C ILE A 424 -5.92 -7.84 7.14
N ASN A 425 -6.09 -9.16 7.19
CA ASN A 425 -7.39 -9.78 7.04
C ASN A 425 -8.42 -9.37 8.12
N PRO A 426 -8.06 -9.22 9.40
CA PRO A 426 -8.98 -8.69 10.40
C PRO A 426 -9.45 -7.26 10.09
N LEU A 427 -8.57 -6.40 9.55
CA LEU A 427 -8.91 -5.03 9.14
C LEU A 427 -9.92 -5.04 7.98
N ILE A 428 -9.62 -5.82 6.92
CA ILE A 428 -10.50 -5.99 5.75
C ILE A 428 -11.90 -6.44 6.20
N ASN A 429 -11.96 -7.42 7.09
CA ASN A 429 -13.22 -7.99 7.54
C ASN A 429 -14.10 -7.03 8.33
N ARG A 430 -13.49 -6.06 9.02
CA ARG A 430 -14.19 -5.09 9.86
C ARG A 430 -14.66 -3.85 9.12
N HIS A 431 -14.12 -3.56 7.96
CA HIS A 431 -14.59 -2.42 7.16
C HIS A 431 -16.07 -2.60 6.77
N SER A 432 -16.90 -1.58 6.97
CA SER A 432 -18.35 -1.72 6.83
C SER A 432 -18.82 -1.79 5.36
N LYS A 433 -18.13 -1.15 4.44
CA LYS A 433 -18.59 -0.87 3.07
C LYS A 433 -17.80 -1.52 1.94
N LYS A 434 -16.47 -1.73 2.13
CA LYS A 434 -15.59 -2.20 1.05
C LYS A 434 -15.65 -3.71 0.84
N ILE A 435 -15.21 -4.16 -0.33
CA ILE A 435 -15.19 -5.58 -0.70
C ILE A 435 -14.29 -6.36 0.26
N LYS A 436 -14.79 -7.50 0.75
CA LYS A 436 -14.12 -8.36 1.72
C LYS A 436 -13.47 -9.56 1.05
N LEU A 437 -12.49 -9.30 0.19
CA LEU A 437 -11.63 -10.34 -0.37
C LEU A 437 -10.47 -10.60 0.60
N LEU A 438 -10.18 -11.85 0.91
CA LEU A 438 -9.06 -12.19 1.79
C LEU A 438 -7.74 -11.86 1.10
N PHE A 439 -6.87 -11.15 1.81
CA PHE A 439 -5.50 -10.91 1.38
C PHE A 439 -4.68 -12.19 1.54
N GLU A 440 -3.95 -12.56 0.52
CA GLU A 440 -3.05 -13.71 0.50
C GLU A 440 -1.60 -13.22 0.34
N GLY A 441 -0.74 -13.54 1.30
CA GLY A 441 0.69 -13.24 1.25
C GLY A 441 1.46 -14.24 0.37
N THR A 442 2.66 -13.82 -0.06
CA THR A 442 3.58 -14.73 -0.74
C THR A 442 4.35 -15.60 0.25
N SER A 443 4.74 -16.80 -0.17
CA SER A 443 5.65 -17.67 0.62
C SER A 443 7.14 -17.27 0.51
N ASP A 444 7.48 -16.34 -0.39
CA ASP A 444 8.87 -16.07 -0.77
C ASP A 444 9.55 -15.04 0.11
N THR A 445 8.79 -14.21 0.80
CA THR A 445 9.30 -13.10 1.60
C THR A 445 8.50 -12.94 2.88
N ASP A 446 9.20 -12.82 4.00
CA ASP A 446 8.61 -12.45 5.27
C ASP A 446 9.05 -11.04 5.67
N ILE A 447 8.11 -10.28 6.24
CA ILE A 447 8.38 -8.97 6.84
C ILE A 447 8.64 -9.20 8.33
N LEU A 448 9.78 -8.73 8.83
CA LEU A 448 10.07 -8.83 10.26
C LEU A 448 9.13 -7.92 11.05
N ILE A 449 8.13 -8.52 11.70
CA ILE A 449 7.18 -7.82 12.56
C ILE A 449 7.76 -7.76 13.98
N LYS A 450 7.80 -6.55 14.55
CA LYS A 450 8.21 -6.30 15.94
C LYS A 450 7.13 -5.50 16.65
N TYR A 451 6.67 -6.01 17.77
CA TYR A 451 5.79 -5.29 18.67
C TYR A 451 6.58 -4.41 19.63
N TYR A 452 6.08 -3.23 19.93
CA TYR A 452 6.77 -2.28 20.78
C TYR A 452 5.87 -1.68 21.87
N PRO A 453 6.46 -1.41 23.08
CA PRO A 453 5.77 -0.78 24.20
C PRO A 453 5.71 0.74 24.07
N ILE A 454 4.99 1.39 24.98
CA ILE A 454 5.00 2.85 25.16
C ILE A 454 6.44 3.34 25.40
N ASN A 455 6.80 4.52 24.88
CA ASN A 455 8.14 5.13 24.94
C ASN A 455 9.24 4.38 24.15
N PHE A 456 8.85 3.60 23.15
CA PHE A 456 9.81 2.98 22.24
C PHE A 456 10.47 4.02 21.34
N ILE A 457 11.79 4.00 21.27
CA ILE A 457 12.57 4.81 20.35
C ILE A 457 12.84 3.98 19.10
N PRO A 458 12.39 4.41 17.91
CA PRO A 458 12.61 3.66 16.68
C PRO A 458 14.08 3.69 16.25
N PRO A 459 14.57 2.66 15.56
CA PRO A 459 15.92 2.68 15.00
C PRO A 459 16.05 3.74 13.90
N GLU A 460 17.24 4.32 13.74
CA GLU A 460 17.54 5.34 12.73
C GLU A 460 17.00 4.99 11.33
N GLY A 461 16.54 6.00 10.61
CA GLY A 461 15.98 5.86 9.26
C GLY A 461 14.63 5.13 9.20
N CYS A 462 13.88 5.07 10.30
CA CYS A 462 12.54 4.50 10.32
C CYS A 462 11.50 5.52 9.82
N VAL A 463 10.53 5.04 9.05
CA VAL A 463 9.36 5.84 8.65
C VAL A 463 8.26 5.69 9.68
N ILE A 464 7.81 6.80 10.24
CA ILE A 464 6.79 6.85 11.29
C ILE A 464 5.47 7.25 10.65
N MET A 465 4.53 6.33 10.63
CA MET A 465 3.18 6.52 10.11
C MET A 465 2.28 7.08 11.20
N THR A 466 1.88 8.32 11.05
CA THR A 466 1.07 9.05 12.04
C THR A 466 -0.40 9.14 11.63
N ALA A 467 -1.28 9.32 12.63
CA ALA A 467 -2.72 9.39 12.43
C ALA A 467 -3.22 10.81 12.08
N SER A 468 -2.56 11.83 12.60
CA SER A 468 -3.01 13.22 12.52
C SER A 468 -1.83 14.20 12.61
N TYR A 469 -2.12 15.50 12.44
CA TYR A 469 -1.14 16.56 12.71
C TYR A 469 -0.69 16.56 14.17
N TRP A 470 -1.59 16.28 15.12
CA TRP A 470 -1.27 16.20 16.55
C TRP A 470 -0.29 15.08 16.84
N ASP A 471 -0.52 13.92 16.26
CA ASP A 471 0.34 12.76 16.37
C ASP A 471 1.71 13.00 15.72
N THR A 472 1.72 13.63 14.55
CA THR A 472 2.98 14.04 13.88
C THR A 472 3.77 15.03 14.75
N TRP A 473 3.10 15.96 15.40
CA TRP A 473 3.77 16.92 16.30
C TRP A 473 4.35 16.23 17.53
N LYS A 474 3.56 15.37 18.19
CA LYS A 474 4.04 14.59 19.34
C LYS A 474 5.33 13.85 19.00
N TRP A 475 5.34 13.08 17.92
CA TRP A 475 6.53 12.33 17.49
C TRP A 475 7.69 13.24 17.08
N ALA A 476 7.43 14.37 16.45
CA ALA A 476 8.48 15.33 16.10
C ALA A 476 9.18 15.90 17.34
N VAL A 477 8.43 16.21 18.40
CA VAL A 477 8.99 16.68 19.68
C VAL A 477 9.77 15.56 20.38
N GLU A 478 9.18 14.38 20.54
CA GLU A 478 9.80 13.25 21.24
C GLU A 478 11.13 12.84 20.58
N LEU A 479 11.17 12.78 19.25
CA LEU A 479 12.40 12.49 18.51
C LEU A 479 13.43 13.62 18.63
N SER A 480 12.98 14.88 18.57
CA SER A 480 13.87 16.04 18.71
C SER A 480 14.46 16.12 20.11
N GLU A 481 13.67 15.86 21.16
CA GLU A 481 14.14 15.79 22.55
C GLU A 481 15.14 14.64 22.76
N ALA A 482 15.02 13.55 21.99
CA ALA A 482 15.97 12.44 21.96
C ALA A 482 17.17 12.65 21.02
N ASN A 483 17.35 13.86 20.45
CA ASN A 483 18.41 14.22 19.49
C ASN A 483 18.41 13.39 18.19
N HIS A 484 17.25 12.90 17.75
CA HIS A 484 17.10 12.24 16.47
C HIS A 484 16.79 13.25 15.36
N LEU A 485 17.33 12.99 14.17
CA LEU A 485 17.00 13.75 12.97
C LEU A 485 15.63 13.35 12.44
N ILE A 486 14.85 14.31 11.99
CA ILE A 486 13.54 14.12 11.38
C ILE A 486 13.51 14.66 9.96
N GLN A 487 12.68 14.12 9.11
CA GLN A 487 12.44 14.61 7.75
C GLN A 487 10.96 14.47 7.37
N PHE A 488 10.57 15.16 6.32
CA PHE A 488 9.24 15.11 5.72
C PHE A 488 9.35 14.63 4.27
N ALA A 489 8.26 14.15 3.70
CA ALA A 489 8.22 13.60 2.35
C ALA A 489 8.71 14.60 1.28
N ASN A 490 8.42 15.88 1.47
CA ASN A 490 8.86 16.98 0.61
C ASN A 490 8.83 18.32 1.40
N LYS A 491 9.33 19.37 0.76
CA LYS A 491 9.39 20.71 1.35
C LYS A 491 8.01 21.29 1.67
N GLU A 492 7.02 21.02 0.83
CA GLU A 492 5.64 21.47 1.05
C GLU A 492 5.04 20.86 2.32
N SER A 493 5.22 19.55 2.54
CA SER A 493 4.77 18.86 3.75
C SER A 493 5.48 19.39 5.01
N GLN A 494 6.75 19.77 4.90
CA GLN A 494 7.49 20.40 5.98
C GLN A 494 6.95 21.79 6.31
N GLU A 495 6.71 22.64 5.30
CA GLU A 495 6.16 23.98 5.45
C GLU A 495 4.75 23.94 6.03
N ASP A 496 3.90 23.01 5.56
CA ASP A 496 2.56 22.73 6.05
C ASP A 496 2.58 22.38 7.55
N PHE A 497 3.44 21.46 7.97
CA PHE A 497 3.63 21.06 9.36
C PHE A 497 4.11 22.21 10.25
N VAL A 498 5.09 22.96 9.81
CA VAL A 498 5.62 24.13 10.55
C VAL A 498 4.55 25.24 10.68
N SER A 499 3.77 25.45 9.62
CA SER A 499 2.63 26.38 9.63
C SER A 499 1.55 25.93 10.62
N PHE A 500 1.25 24.62 10.68
CA PHE A 500 0.32 24.06 11.64
C PHE A 500 0.76 24.37 13.09
N ILE A 501 2.00 24.02 13.47
CA ILE A 501 2.50 24.28 14.83
C ILE A 501 2.51 25.78 15.15
N SER A 502 3.01 26.61 14.24
CA SER A 502 3.07 28.05 14.44
C SER A 502 1.67 28.65 14.66
N SER A 503 0.69 28.18 13.90
CA SER A 503 -0.71 28.59 14.04
C SER A 503 -1.31 28.10 15.35
N THR A 504 -1.01 26.88 15.77
CA THR A 504 -1.47 26.32 17.06
C THR A 504 -0.96 27.13 18.24
N ILE A 505 0.35 27.44 18.27
CA ILE A 505 0.94 28.24 19.35
C ILE A 505 0.28 29.63 19.44
N LYS A 506 0.03 30.26 18.31
CA LYS A 506 -0.66 31.56 18.26
C LYS A 506 -2.10 31.44 18.76
N PHE A 507 -2.81 30.41 18.33
CA PHE A 507 -4.21 30.21 18.65
C PHE A 507 -4.42 29.86 20.13
N PHE A 508 -3.52 29.06 20.72
CA PHE A 508 -3.53 28.68 22.13
C PHE A 508 -3.28 29.88 23.06
N LYS A 509 -2.35 30.76 22.70
CA LYS A 509 -1.99 31.94 23.52
C LYS A 509 -2.97 33.10 23.42
N SER A 510 -3.91 33.00 22.51
CA SER A 510 -4.72 34.17 22.20
C SER A 510 -6.09 34.13 22.89
N ASP A 511 -6.18 34.79 24.01
CA ASP A 511 -6.97 36.04 24.04
C ASP A 511 -6.64 37.01 22.88
N TYR A 512 -5.63 36.64 22.06
CA TYR A 512 -5.09 37.35 20.89
C TYR A 512 -5.96 37.05 19.68
N TYR A 513 -7.06 37.67 19.64
CA TYR A 513 -8.01 37.54 18.61
C TYR A 513 -7.52 37.94 17.28
N ARG A 514 -7.92 37.25 16.37
CA ARG A 514 -8.55 37.47 15.03
C ARG A 514 -8.51 38.90 14.41
N THR A 515 -7.82 39.86 14.97
CA THR A 515 -7.56 41.17 14.37
C THR A 515 -6.30 41.17 13.53
N SER A 516 -5.48 40.11 13.56
CA SER A 516 -4.25 40.10 12.80
C SER A 516 -4.47 39.52 11.40
N THR A 517 -3.93 40.22 10.45
CA THR A 517 -3.79 39.85 9.02
C THR A 517 -2.96 38.59 8.78
N THR A 518 -2.48 37.90 9.82
CA THR A 518 -1.67 36.68 9.70
C THR A 518 -2.55 35.47 9.37
N GLU A 519 -2.20 34.79 8.27
CA GLU A 519 -2.88 33.58 7.86
C GLU A 519 -2.61 32.44 8.86
N LEU A 520 -3.67 31.89 9.46
CA LEU A 520 -3.63 30.66 10.23
C LEU A 520 -3.66 29.46 9.28
N HIS A 521 -3.12 28.33 9.75
CA HIS A 521 -3.21 27.06 9.03
C HIS A 521 -4.68 26.67 8.80
N SER A 522 -4.98 26.06 7.65
CA SER A 522 -6.34 25.70 7.23
C SER A 522 -7.07 24.77 8.21
N TYR A 523 -6.34 24.00 9.01
CA TYR A 523 -6.89 23.17 10.08
C TYR A 523 -7.78 23.97 11.06
N PHE A 524 -7.41 25.23 11.35
CA PHE A 524 -8.10 26.10 12.31
C PHE A 524 -9.16 26.99 11.67
N SER A 525 -9.43 26.84 10.38
CA SER A 525 -10.37 27.71 9.67
C SER A 525 -11.78 27.68 10.24
N GLU A 526 -12.20 26.57 10.83
CA GLU A 526 -13.55 26.33 11.36
C GLU A 526 -13.67 26.59 12.87
N ASN A 527 -12.56 26.84 13.57
CA ASN A 527 -12.55 27.01 15.02
C ASN A 527 -12.47 28.48 15.43
N LYS A 528 -13.28 28.87 16.40
CA LYS A 528 -13.29 30.26 16.96
C LYS A 528 -12.30 30.43 18.08
N ASN A 529 -12.14 29.43 18.92
CA ASN A 529 -11.33 29.46 20.12
C ASN A 529 -10.74 28.08 20.42
N TRP A 530 -9.79 28.03 21.34
CA TRP A 530 -9.14 26.81 21.76
C TRP A 530 -10.09 25.78 22.35
N GLN A 531 -11.11 26.25 23.08
CA GLN A 531 -12.10 25.35 23.70
C GLN A 531 -12.84 24.49 22.68
N GLN A 532 -13.14 25.03 21.50
CA GLN A 532 -13.73 24.22 20.42
C GLN A 532 -12.78 23.14 19.93
N ILE A 533 -11.49 23.47 19.76
CA ILE A 533 -10.48 22.48 19.36
C ILE A 533 -10.35 21.40 20.43
N HIS A 534 -10.35 21.78 21.71
CA HIS A 534 -10.33 20.84 22.82
C HIS A 534 -11.53 19.87 22.78
N GLN A 535 -12.74 20.40 22.64
CA GLN A 535 -13.95 19.57 22.54
C GLN A 535 -13.93 18.58 21.36
N GLU A 536 -13.28 18.97 20.25
CA GLU A 536 -13.16 18.11 19.08
C GLU A 536 -12.19 16.96 19.25
N ASN A 537 -11.12 17.22 19.99
CA ASN A 537 -9.98 16.33 20.11
C ASN A 537 -9.82 15.79 21.54
N GLN A 538 -10.83 15.93 22.42
CA GLN A 538 -10.77 15.51 23.82
C GLN A 538 -10.48 14.02 24.05
N PHE A 539 -10.62 13.19 23.02
CA PHE A 539 -10.31 11.77 23.05
C PHE A 539 -9.06 11.42 22.21
N ASP A 540 -8.36 12.40 21.64
CA ASP A 540 -7.10 12.19 20.92
C ASP A 540 -5.94 12.35 21.93
N GLU A 541 -5.31 11.25 22.30
CA GLU A 541 -4.18 11.23 23.24
C GLU A 541 -3.02 12.13 22.78
N SER A 542 -2.76 12.20 21.47
CA SER A 542 -1.69 13.04 20.95
C SER A 542 -2.04 14.52 21.07
N PHE A 543 -3.32 14.89 20.87
CA PHE A 543 -3.79 16.24 21.13
C PHE A 543 -3.66 16.62 22.61
N LEU A 544 -4.13 15.77 23.51
CA LEU A 544 -4.04 16.01 24.96
C LEU A 544 -2.58 16.17 25.42
N TRP A 545 -1.68 15.36 24.87
CA TRP A 545 -0.26 15.49 25.13
C TRP A 545 0.31 16.83 24.62
N VAL A 546 -0.07 17.26 23.41
CA VAL A 546 0.33 18.56 22.85
C VAL A 546 -0.22 19.71 23.69
N GLU A 547 -1.49 19.65 24.11
CA GLU A 547 -2.12 20.64 24.96
C GLU A 547 -1.36 20.81 26.28
N GLN A 548 -0.99 19.69 26.95
CA GLN A 548 -0.15 19.73 28.16
C GLN A 548 1.22 20.35 27.91
N LYS A 549 1.84 20.12 26.76
CA LYS A 549 3.13 20.76 26.40
C LYS A 549 2.94 22.28 26.20
N LEU A 550 1.84 22.71 25.60
CA LEU A 550 1.50 24.12 25.45
C LEU A 550 1.25 24.80 26.79
N ASP A 551 0.53 24.16 27.71
CA ASP A 551 0.31 24.62 29.09
C ASP A 551 1.63 24.77 29.85
N LYS A 552 2.58 23.87 29.64
CA LYS A 552 3.94 23.94 30.19
C LYS A 552 4.84 24.98 29.51
N GLY A 553 4.32 25.76 28.57
CA GLY A 553 4.99 26.89 27.97
C GLY A 553 5.72 26.59 26.65
N PHE A 554 5.39 25.52 25.95
CA PHE A 554 5.89 25.28 24.60
C PHE A 554 5.62 26.52 23.71
N ASN A 555 6.63 26.97 22.97
CA ASN A 555 6.58 28.23 22.22
C ASN A 555 7.40 28.16 20.91
N ILE A 556 7.49 29.30 20.20
CA ILE A 556 8.22 29.40 18.92
C ILE A 556 9.70 29.04 19.04
N SER A 557 10.35 29.27 20.19
CA SER A 557 11.75 28.87 20.40
C SER A 557 11.90 27.35 20.37
N ASN A 558 10.96 26.61 20.98
CA ASN A 558 10.94 25.14 20.93
C ASN A 558 10.69 24.64 19.48
N LEU A 559 9.80 25.32 18.73
CA LEU A 559 9.61 25.00 17.32
C LEU A 559 10.92 25.20 16.51
N ASN A 560 11.68 26.25 16.81
CA ASN A 560 12.96 26.48 16.14
C ASN A 560 13.99 25.39 16.48
N GLN A 561 13.97 24.83 17.70
CA GLN A 561 14.80 23.65 18.04
C GLN A 561 14.42 22.43 17.19
N ILE A 562 13.11 22.16 17.03
CA ILE A 562 12.65 21.08 16.14
C ILE A 562 13.14 21.32 14.71
N ARG A 563 13.08 22.57 14.21
CA ARG A 563 13.56 22.93 12.86
C ARG A 563 15.04 22.61 12.64
N VAL A 564 15.88 22.77 13.66
CA VAL A 564 17.31 22.44 13.58
C VAL A 564 17.52 20.94 13.35
N ASN A 565 16.64 20.10 13.90
CA ASN A 565 16.69 18.65 13.74
C ASN A 565 16.04 18.16 12.44
N ILE A 566 15.47 19.06 11.62
CA ILE A 566 14.95 18.70 10.30
C ILE A 566 16.12 18.67 9.31
N ALA A 567 16.48 17.47 8.87
CA ALA A 567 17.58 17.28 7.92
C ALA A 567 17.25 16.14 6.94
N SER A 568 17.67 16.29 5.69
CA SER A 568 17.59 15.22 4.71
C SER A 568 18.80 14.29 4.89
N SER A 569 18.58 13.14 5.53
CA SER A 569 19.62 12.14 5.83
C SER A 569 19.01 10.76 5.83
N GLU A 570 19.76 9.74 5.43
CA GLU A 570 19.34 8.33 5.54
C GLU A 570 19.08 7.87 6.99
N LYS A 571 19.67 8.57 7.95
CA LYS A 571 19.46 8.33 9.38
C LYS A 571 18.25 9.04 9.95
N ALA A 572 17.71 10.04 9.23
CA ALA A 572 16.56 10.81 9.69
C ALA A 572 15.28 9.98 9.65
N HIS A 573 14.42 10.17 10.65
CA HIS A 573 13.09 9.57 10.67
C HIS A 573 12.15 10.35 9.76
N LEU A 574 11.53 9.66 8.80
CA LEU A 574 10.49 10.26 7.97
C LEU A 574 9.15 10.25 8.71
N LEU A 575 8.64 11.43 8.99
CA LEU A 575 7.29 11.61 9.54
C LEU A 575 6.29 11.80 8.39
N ILE A 576 5.26 10.95 8.35
CA ILE A 576 4.24 11.03 7.31
C ILE A 576 2.88 10.52 7.85
N MET A 577 1.81 11.24 7.56
CA MET A 577 0.47 10.74 7.86
C MET A 577 0.14 9.54 6.96
N ALA A 578 -0.41 8.47 7.54
CA ALA A 578 -0.67 7.22 6.84
C ALA A 578 -1.52 7.42 5.57
N GLU A 579 -2.51 8.30 5.60
CA GLU A 579 -3.35 8.63 4.44
C GLU A 579 -2.57 9.26 3.26
N ARG A 580 -1.42 9.89 3.53
CA ARG A 580 -0.55 10.54 2.52
C ARG A 580 0.53 9.58 1.98
N ALA A 581 0.69 8.39 2.57
CA ALA A 581 1.70 7.41 2.19
C ALA A 581 1.28 6.49 1.03
N GLY A 582 0.15 6.76 0.38
CA GLY A 582 -0.37 5.97 -0.73
C GLY A 582 0.66 5.82 -1.88
N GLY A 583 0.91 4.57 -2.29
CA GLY A 583 1.86 4.26 -3.37
C GLY A 583 3.35 4.34 -3.02
N MET A 584 3.72 4.74 -1.80
CA MET A 584 5.10 4.74 -1.32
C MET A 584 5.48 3.38 -0.71
N GLU A 585 6.78 3.12 -0.55
CA GLU A 585 7.30 1.88 0.04
C GLU A 585 8.59 2.17 0.80
N PHE A 586 8.76 1.56 1.98
CA PHE A 586 9.86 1.87 2.90
C PHE A 586 10.43 0.60 3.53
N ASP A 587 11.73 0.61 3.81
CA ASP A 587 12.42 -0.55 4.38
C ASP A 587 12.00 -0.83 5.84
N LYS A 588 11.79 0.25 6.62
CA LYS A 588 11.40 0.19 8.03
C LYS A 588 10.20 1.11 8.26
N VAL A 589 9.10 0.57 8.73
CA VAL A 589 7.88 1.33 9.03
C VAL A 589 7.49 1.13 10.48
N LEU A 590 7.10 2.21 11.15
CA LEU A 590 6.52 2.21 12.48
C LEU A 590 5.11 2.79 12.42
N LEU A 591 4.15 2.08 12.97
CA LEU A 591 2.78 2.55 13.17
C LEU A 591 2.68 3.23 14.54
N THR A 592 2.09 4.43 14.60
CA THR A 592 1.83 5.09 15.88
C THR A 592 0.60 4.51 16.59
N PRO A 593 0.54 4.52 17.94
CA PRO A 593 -0.60 3.97 18.68
C PRO A 593 -1.94 4.61 18.33
N THR A 594 -1.93 5.89 17.97
CA THR A 594 -3.13 6.68 17.65
C THR A 594 -3.75 6.37 16.29
N LEU A 595 -3.09 5.57 15.44
CA LEU A 595 -3.65 5.16 14.14
C LEU A 595 -4.94 4.37 14.30
N LEU A 596 -5.03 3.51 15.29
CA LEU A 596 -6.23 2.72 15.58
C LEU A 596 -6.49 2.75 17.09
N THR A 597 -7.38 3.63 17.51
CA THR A 597 -7.82 3.71 18.90
C THR A 597 -9.14 2.96 19.08
N THR A 598 -9.31 2.33 20.24
CA THR A 598 -10.57 1.68 20.64
C THR A 598 -11.55 2.66 21.26
N GLU A 599 -11.12 3.88 21.55
CA GLU A 599 -11.93 4.87 22.23
C GLU A 599 -12.87 5.62 21.28
N LYS A 600 -14.06 5.88 21.75
CA LYS A 600 -15.21 6.62 21.20
C LYS A 600 -14.95 7.33 19.84
N LEU A 601 -15.03 6.56 18.78
CA LEU A 601 -15.13 7.11 17.44
C LEU A 601 -16.52 7.73 17.23
N LYS A 602 -16.58 8.81 16.47
CA LYS A 602 -17.81 9.59 16.28
C LYS A 602 -18.89 8.80 15.53
N ASN A 603 -18.45 7.97 14.56
CA ASN A 603 -19.33 7.18 13.71
C ASN A 603 -18.55 6.04 13.02
N ASN A 604 -19.27 5.17 12.31
CA ASN A 604 -18.69 4.07 11.56
C ASN A 604 -17.75 4.53 10.44
N ASP A 605 -17.98 5.69 9.84
CA ASP A 605 -17.15 6.21 8.76
C ASP A 605 -15.74 6.59 9.27
N GLU A 606 -15.64 7.15 10.47
CA GLU A 606 -14.34 7.42 11.11
C GLU A 606 -13.60 6.11 11.42
N PHE A 607 -14.33 5.09 11.87
CA PHE A 607 -13.76 3.77 12.11
C PHE A 607 -13.20 3.14 10.81
N ASP A 608 -13.98 3.19 9.74
CA ASP A 608 -13.57 2.69 8.42
C ASP A 608 -12.35 3.45 7.87
N GLN A 609 -12.27 4.77 8.10
CA GLN A 609 -11.10 5.59 7.74
C GLN A 609 -9.85 5.16 8.51
N ARG A 610 -9.98 4.86 9.80
CA ARG A 610 -8.88 4.34 10.63
C ARG A 610 -8.39 2.98 10.16
N ILE A 611 -9.31 2.06 9.83
CA ILE A 611 -8.96 0.77 9.22
C ILE A 611 -8.14 0.97 7.95
N CYS A 612 -8.57 1.86 7.06
CA CYS A 612 -7.82 2.15 5.84
C CYS A 612 -6.44 2.75 6.13
N ALA A 613 -6.32 3.65 7.10
CA ALA A 613 -5.04 4.24 7.48
C ALA A 613 -4.06 3.18 8.02
N VAL A 614 -4.52 2.27 8.89
CA VAL A 614 -3.70 1.16 9.40
C VAL A 614 -3.32 0.19 8.26
N TYR A 615 -4.26 -0.16 7.39
CA TYR A 615 -3.99 -0.97 6.21
C TYR A 615 -2.91 -0.34 5.31
N ILE A 616 -3.03 0.96 5.01
CA ILE A 616 -2.02 1.68 4.24
C ILE A 616 -0.67 1.56 4.94
N ALA A 617 -0.59 1.88 6.24
CA ALA A 617 0.65 1.88 7.00
C ALA A 617 1.33 0.50 6.99
N ILE A 618 0.60 -0.58 7.28
CA ILE A 618 1.12 -1.95 7.25
C ILE A 618 1.66 -2.30 5.85
N SER A 619 0.90 -1.95 4.82
CA SER A 619 1.22 -2.31 3.43
C SER A 619 2.42 -1.56 2.85
N ARG A 620 2.98 -0.56 3.54
CA ARG A 620 4.16 0.22 3.11
C ARG A 620 5.48 -0.43 3.48
N ALA A 621 5.50 -1.35 4.44
CA ALA A 621 6.72 -2.00 4.90
C ALA A 621 7.26 -3.02 3.86
N LYS A 622 8.59 -2.97 3.63
CA LYS A 622 9.30 -3.97 2.81
C LYS A 622 9.99 -5.02 3.65
N HIS A 623 10.71 -4.60 4.69
CA HIS A 623 11.56 -5.49 5.47
C HIS A 623 11.20 -5.55 6.95
N LYS A 624 10.88 -4.40 7.57
CA LYS A 624 10.60 -4.33 9.00
C LYS A 624 9.36 -3.50 9.29
N LEU A 625 8.51 -4.04 10.15
CA LEU A 625 7.27 -3.41 10.59
C LEU A 625 7.24 -3.38 12.12
N TYR A 626 7.14 -2.17 12.70
CA TYR A 626 7.00 -1.95 14.12
C TYR A 626 5.54 -1.61 14.43
N ILE A 627 4.91 -2.40 15.29
CA ILE A 627 3.49 -2.27 15.64
C ILE A 627 3.38 -2.04 17.15
N PRO A 628 2.66 -1.03 17.63
CA PRO A 628 2.42 -0.86 19.06
C PRO A 628 1.53 -1.99 19.60
N TYR A 629 1.71 -2.39 20.84
CA TYR A 629 0.90 -3.45 21.47
C TYR A 629 -0.60 -3.17 21.38
N SER A 630 -1.03 -1.92 21.51
CA SER A 630 -2.45 -1.55 21.42
C SER A 630 -3.11 -1.90 20.07
N ILE A 631 -2.40 -1.72 18.98
CA ILE A 631 -2.89 -2.12 17.64
C ILE A 631 -2.86 -3.65 17.51
N ALA A 632 -1.81 -4.30 18.01
CA ALA A 632 -1.71 -5.75 17.99
C ALA A 632 -2.87 -6.40 18.77
N GLU A 633 -3.13 -5.93 19.98
CA GLU A 633 -4.25 -6.38 20.82
C GLU A 633 -5.61 -6.18 20.12
N TRP A 634 -5.82 -5.05 19.44
CA TRP A 634 -7.02 -4.81 18.67
C TRP A 634 -7.19 -5.83 17.53
N ILE A 635 -6.10 -6.09 16.78
CA ILE A 635 -6.11 -7.06 15.67
C ILE A 635 -6.41 -8.47 16.20
N ASP A 636 -5.76 -8.88 17.29
CA ASP A 636 -5.94 -10.21 17.88
C ASP A 636 -7.36 -10.39 18.44
N TYR A 637 -7.90 -9.38 19.13
CA TYR A 637 -9.29 -9.37 19.58
C TYR A 637 -10.28 -9.64 18.44
N HIS A 638 -10.06 -9.03 17.27
CA HIS A 638 -10.94 -9.21 16.14
C HIS A 638 -10.72 -10.51 15.34
N LYS A 639 -9.58 -11.17 15.50
CA LYS A 639 -9.39 -12.54 14.99
C LYS A 639 -10.26 -13.53 15.79
N GLU A 640 -10.14 -13.50 17.13
CA GLU A 640 -10.86 -14.42 18.02
C GLU A 640 -12.38 -14.27 17.92
N PHE A 641 -12.88 -13.05 17.76
CA PHE A 641 -14.32 -12.79 17.63
C PHE A 641 -14.96 -13.44 16.41
N ARG A 642 -14.18 -13.83 15.40
CA ARG A 642 -14.67 -14.48 14.19
C ARG A 642 -14.84 -15.99 14.37
N GLU A 643 -14.02 -16.62 15.19
CA GLU A 643 -14.14 -18.05 15.51
C GLU A 643 -15.42 -18.32 16.32
N LEU A 644 -15.86 -17.35 17.14
CA LEU A 644 -17.08 -17.46 17.93
C LEU A 644 -18.37 -17.08 17.17
N SER A 645 -18.30 -16.28 16.10
CA SER A 645 -19.47 -15.85 15.30
C SER A 645 -19.73 -16.72 14.07
N GLY A 646 -19.06 -17.84 13.93
CA GLY A 646 -19.23 -18.84 12.87
C GLY A 646 -20.42 -19.78 13.08
N TYR A 647 -21.49 -19.31 13.77
CA TYR A 647 -22.80 -19.98 13.87
C TYR A 647 -23.88 -19.16 13.18
#